data_7c5beb400c0aadeead3c309d73bc0e90
#
_entry.id   7c5beb400c0aadeead3c309d73bc0e90
#
_cell.length_a   1.000
_cell.length_b   1.000
_cell.length_c   1.000
_cell.angle_alpha   90.00
_cell.angle_beta   90.00
_cell.angle_gamma   90.00
#
_symmetry.space_group_name_H-M   'P 1'
#
loop_
_entity.id
_entity.type
_entity.pdbx_description
1 polymer ?
#
loop_
_entity_poly.entity_id
_entity_poly.type
_entity_poly.pdbx_seq_one_letter_code
_entity_poly.pdbx_strand_id
1 'polypeptide(L)'
;MIACFSKYVLAIALTGITCLPLYSLAATSDGVASLQCEHLVNPLGIDNDHPRLSWQMSNEKPGAQQAAYRYFLGTDSLGVATGKSAFWASPKVISSAHLVAYQGKRLSPFTRYYWRVELWEPGAAVPVSSGVAYFETGLMDQRNWQGTWISDTRDIQLKAAPYFRKGFALSKPIRSARAYIAAAGFYELSINGQRVGDHRLDPTFTRFDRRNLYVTYDITALLQNGNNAVGVLLGNGWYNHQSTAVWYFHQAPWRARPTFCLDLRITYEDGSIETIRSGPGWKTTTGPIILNSIYTGEHYDARLELGGWNKPGFDDSKWKGTMNRAAPSPQIVAQVLQPVRDVERVEARSVNQLDSACWVFDLGRNISGVSRITVSGAAGTIIRLKHGERLYKNGHVDLSNIDVHYRPTDDKDPFQTDIFILSGKGEETFMPRFNYKGFQYVEVTASAPVILTQQSLSASFMHSDVPVAGTIRSSNPLLNKIWEATNNTYLSNLFGYPTDCPQREKNGWTGDGHINIETGLYNYDAVTIYEKWMADHRDEQQPNGLLPCIIPTTGWGYETGNGPDWTSTIAIIPWNVYLFYGDSKLLADCYGNIKRYVDYIDEKYPSGLTPWGLGDWVPIKSKASVELTSTAYYYASTLILAKAAKLFGKAADHIAYKALAGKIKQAFNAKYFNVATGLYGTGIQTEMSVPLYWGLVPADQQARVAANLAKRVMADGNQLDVGLLGTKAILSALSDNGYSDIAYRLATRDQYPSWGWWIANGATTLYENWPLDAGADISMNHIMFGEIGGWFYKGIGGIKPDEQQPGFKNIILEPQFVEGLDEFEATHKGPQGNIVSSWKKEGGLTRWEVTIPANSSATVRLPHRRITLQGKVVDAGKPLALASGHYRFEIQ
;
A
#
# COMPACT_ATOMS: atom_id res chain seq x y z
N MET A 1 -12.32 54.35 53.22
CA MET A 1 -12.85 53.58 54.35
C MET A 1 -13.45 52.27 53.77
N ILE A 2 -12.68 51.18 53.88
CA ILE A 2 -13.10 49.94 54.51
C ILE A 2 -14.31 49.26 53.77
N ALA A 3 -14.38 48.05 53.33
CA ALA A 3 -13.61 46.80 53.51
C ALA A 3 -14.03 45.75 52.45
N CYS A 4 -13.14 44.85 52.19
CA CYS A 4 -13.25 43.46 51.69
C CYS A 4 -14.62 42.76 51.79
N PHE A 5 -14.99 42.03 50.74
CA PHE A 5 -15.44 40.65 50.90
C PHE A 5 -15.10 39.82 49.62
N SER A 6 -14.31 38.82 49.84
CA SER A 6 -13.92 37.72 48.96
C SER A 6 -15.10 36.80 48.64
N LYS A 7 -15.30 36.42 47.35
CA LYS A 7 -16.06 35.21 47.00
C LYS A 7 -15.28 34.37 46.04
N TYR A 8 -14.88 33.20 46.48
CA TYR A 8 -14.30 32.12 45.68
C TYR A 8 -15.33 31.65 44.66
N VAL A 9 -14.92 31.68 43.38
CA VAL A 9 -15.56 30.90 42.30
C VAL A 9 -14.66 29.74 42.01
N LEU A 10 -15.17 28.54 42.34
CA LEU A 10 -14.53 27.25 42.06
C LEU A 10 -14.72 26.98 40.56
N ALA A 11 -13.69 27.14 39.72
CA ALA A 11 -13.70 26.71 38.35
C ALA A 11 -13.34 25.22 38.31
N ILE A 12 -14.33 24.38 37.98
CA ILE A 12 -14.10 22.97 37.65
C ILE A 12 -13.54 22.91 36.22
N ALA A 13 -12.25 22.71 36.11
CA ALA A 13 -11.63 22.38 34.84
C ALA A 13 -11.91 20.91 34.51
N LEU A 14 -12.83 20.66 33.58
CA LEU A 14 -12.96 19.36 32.93
C LEU A 14 -11.73 19.21 31.97
N THR A 15 -10.73 18.48 32.42
CA THR A 15 -9.66 17.97 31.56
C THR A 15 -10.21 16.84 30.71
N GLY A 16 -10.53 17.13 29.47
CA GLY A 16 -10.75 16.10 28.45
C GLY A 16 -9.45 15.34 28.22
N ILE A 17 -9.40 14.09 28.70
CA ILE A 17 -8.33 13.15 28.35
C ILE A 17 -8.58 12.71 26.92
N THR A 18 -7.92 13.36 25.97
CA THR A 18 -7.75 12.81 24.62
C THR A 18 -6.82 11.60 24.73
N CYS A 19 -7.36 10.41 24.59
CA CYS A 19 -6.56 9.21 24.35
C CYS A 19 -5.89 9.34 22.99
N LEU A 20 -4.69 9.91 22.97
CA LEU A 20 -3.74 9.69 21.88
C LEU A 20 -3.28 8.23 21.98
N PRO A 21 -3.20 7.49 20.85
CA PRO A 21 -2.60 6.17 20.87
C PRO A 21 -1.15 6.32 21.32
N LEU A 22 -0.82 5.70 22.45
CA LEU A 22 0.55 5.52 22.89
C LEU A 22 1.26 4.62 21.85
N TYR A 23 1.81 5.21 20.80
CA TYR A 23 2.91 4.57 20.12
C TYR A 23 4.00 4.41 21.18
N SER A 24 4.25 3.17 21.57
CA SER A 24 5.40 2.80 22.36
C SER A 24 6.64 3.26 21.58
N LEU A 25 7.13 4.45 21.91
CA LEU A 25 8.48 4.86 21.54
C LEU A 25 9.41 3.83 22.15
N ALA A 26 9.88 2.90 21.34
CA ALA A 26 11.03 2.08 21.70
C ALA A 26 12.11 3.05 22.17
N ALA A 27 12.58 2.88 23.41
CA ALA A 27 13.60 3.74 23.99
C ALA A 27 14.77 3.81 23.02
N THR A 28 14.98 4.96 22.40
CA THR A 28 16.14 5.22 21.56
C THR A 28 17.36 5.19 22.48
N SER A 29 18.10 4.10 22.44
CA SER A 29 19.47 4.12 22.95
C SER A 29 20.30 4.99 22.02
N ASP A 30 21.14 5.87 22.54
CA ASP A 30 22.04 6.67 21.71
C ASP A 30 22.85 5.73 20.80
N GLY A 31 22.50 5.66 19.50
CA GLY A 31 23.28 4.99 18.47
C GLY A 31 22.60 3.90 17.63
N VAL A 32 21.48 3.28 18.06
CA VAL A 32 20.74 2.28 17.27
C VAL A 32 19.24 2.47 17.41
N ALA A 33 18.53 2.54 16.29
CA ALA A 33 17.10 2.79 16.22
C ALA A 33 16.38 1.85 15.21
N SER A 34 15.06 1.99 15.11
CA SER A 34 14.21 1.37 14.09
C SER A 34 14.39 -0.15 13.97
N LEU A 35 14.33 -0.87 15.12
CA LEU A 35 14.39 -2.31 15.13
C LEU A 35 13.11 -2.89 14.53
N GLN A 36 13.25 -3.71 13.48
CA GLN A 36 12.13 -4.37 12.81
C GLN A 36 12.40 -5.86 12.63
N CYS A 37 11.32 -6.63 12.57
CA CYS A 37 11.31 -8.03 12.18
C CYS A 37 10.35 -8.19 11.00
N GLU A 38 10.81 -8.76 9.87
CA GLU A 38 10.03 -8.84 8.62
C GLU A 38 9.45 -7.47 8.19
N HIS A 39 10.26 -6.41 8.29
CA HIS A 39 9.90 -5.01 8.02
C HIS A 39 8.77 -4.44 8.88
N LEU A 40 8.41 -5.10 9.98
CA LEU A 40 7.38 -4.66 10.93
C LEU A 40 7.95 -4.42 12.31
N VAL A 41 7.35 -3.50 13.06
CA VAL A 41 7.71 -3.24 14.46
C VAL A 41 6.93 -4.19 15.37
N ASN A 42 7.65 -5.04 16.10
CA ASN A 42 7.09 -5.98 17.07
C ASN A 42 5.91 -6.82 16.53
N PRO A 43 6.04 -7.48 15.36
CA PRO A 43 4.93 -8.22 14.76
C PRO A 43 4.49 -9.42 15.60
N LEU A 44 3.19 -9.74 15.50
CA LEU A 44 2.58 -10.94 16.09
C LEU A 44 2.27 -11.96 15.00
N GLY A 45 2.61 -13.22 15.26
CA GLY A 45 2.16 -14.34 14.44
C GLY A 45 2.93 -14.50 13.13
N ILE A 46 4.25 -14.34 13.11
CA ILE A 46 5.06 -14.64 11.92
C ILE A 46 5.33 -16.14 11.80
N ASP A 47 5.27 -16.67 10.56
CA ASP A 47 5.47 -18.09 10.25
C ASP A 47 6.86 -18.39 9.65
N ASN A 48 7.79 -17.48 9.72
CA ASN A 48 9.15 -17.64 9.23
C ASN A 48 10.08 -18.08 10.36
N ASP A 49 10.77 -19.23 10.22
CA ASP A 49 11.75 -19.72 11.21
C ASP A 49 13.14 -19.08 11.05
N HIS A 50 13.36 -18.32 9.98
CA HIS A 50 14.53 -17.48 9.72
C HIS A 50 14.15 -16.03 9.45
N PRO A 51 13.42 -15.34 10.37
CA PRO A 51 12.93 -13.99 10.10
C PRO A 51 14.06 -13.01 9.85
N ARG A 52 13.79 -12.01 9.01
CA ARG A 52 14.69 -10.91 8.75
C ARG A 52 14.62 -9.92 9.91
N LEU A 53 15.78 -9.61 10.49
CA LEU A 53 15.95 -8.59 11.51
C LEU A 53 16.64 -7.39 10.89
N SER A 54 16.15 -6.19 11.16
CA SER A 54 16.75 -4.95 10.65
C SER A 54 16.82 -3.86 11.71
N TRP A 55 17.75 -2.93 11.50
CA TRP A 55 18.02 -1.80 12.40
C TRP A 55 18.62 -0.63 11.64
N GLN A 56 18.59 0.56 12.23
CA GLN A 56 19.25 1.75 11.72
C GLN A 56 20.32 2.22 12.71
N MET A 57 21.45 2.68 12.20
CA MET A 57 22.44 3.37 12.99
C MET A 57 22.02 4.83 13.14
N SER A 58 21.84 5.30 14.37
CA SER A 58 21.44 6.68 14.68
C SER A 58 22.62 7.51 15.20
N ASN A 59 23.65 7.67 14.37
CA ASN A 59 24.84 8.49 14.69
C ASN A 59 25.00 9.58 13.64
N GLU A 60 24.97 10.85 14.07
CA GLU A 60 25.05 12.01 13.18
C GLU A 60 26.49 12.46 12.88
N LYS A 61 27.50 11.77 13.44
CA LYS A 61 28.90 12.11 13.17
C LYS A 61 29.23 11.92 11.69
N PRO A 62 29.95 12.85 11.07
CA PRO A 62 30.43 12.66 9.70
C PRO A 62 31.25 11.38 9.56
N GLY A 63 30.93 10.57 8.55
CA GLY A 63 31.62 9.30 8.30
C GLY A 63 31.17 8.14 9.21
N ALA A 64 30.09 8.30 10.01
CA ALA A 64 29.60 7.24 10.86
C ALA A 64 29.23 5.99 10.05
N GLN A 65 29.83 4.86 10.39
CA GLN A 65 29.65 3.57 9.69
C GLN A 65 29.62 2.42 10.69
N GLN A 66 28.84 1.40 10.35
CA GLN A 66 28.87 0.11 11.03
C GLN A 66 30.01 -0.73 10.44
N ALA A 67 30.95 -1.16 11.29
CA ALA A 67 32.01 -2.09 10.91
C ALA A 67 31.66 -3.54 11.25
N ALA A 68 30.86 -3.75 12.31
CA ALA A 68 30.45 -5.07 12.73
C ALA A 68 29.12 -5.00 13.48
N TYR A 69 28.45 -6.16 13.57
CA TYR A 69 27.25 -6.33 14.39
C TYR A 69 27.29 -7.67 15.14
N ARG A 70 26.47 -7.76 16.18
CA ARG A 70 26.10 -8.99 16.87
C ARG A 70 24.68 -8.83 17.39
N TYR A 71 23.83 -9.85 17.30
CA TYR A 71 22.49 -9.80 17.86
C TYR A 71 22.24 -10.95 18.82
N PHE A 72 21.34 -10.70 19.76
CA PHE A 72 20.89 -11.63 20.78
C PHE A 72 19.41 -11.90 20.60
N LEU A 73 19.01 -13.15 20.75
CA LEU A 73 17.61 -13.58 20.71
C LEU A 73 17.31 -14.49 21.90
N GLY A 74 16.15 -14.34 22.52
CA GLY A 74 15.72 -15.16 23.64
C GLY A 74 14.27 -14.99 24.00
N THR A 75 13.77 -15.85 24.86
CA THR A 75 12.39 -15.79 25.40
C THR A 75 12.28 -15.01 26.71
N ASP A 76 13.43 -14.57 27.25
CA ASP A 76 13.54 -13.74 28.45
C ASP A 76 14.11 -12.36 28.06
N SER A 77 13.34 -11.31 28.29
CA SER A 77 13.71 -9.94 27.92
C SER A 77 14.91 -9.43 28.72
N LEU A 78 15.03 -9.79 30.00
CA LEU A 78 16.14 -9.36 30.86
C LEU A 78 17.45 -10.05 30.45
N GLY A 79 17.42 -11.34 30.15
CA GLY A 79 18.56 -12.08 29.62
C GLY A 79 19.03 -11.51 28.28
N VAL A 80 18.11 -11.12 27.38
CA VAL A 80 18.46 -10.44 26.14
C VAL A 80 19.04 -9.05 26.40
N ALA A 81 18.42 -8.25 27.27
CA ALA A 81 18.88 -6.89 27.62
C ALA A 81 20.29 -6.89 28.17
N THR A 82 20.64 -7.88 29.01
CA THR A 82 21.98 -8.00 29.64
C THR A 82 23.01 -8.76 28.80
N GLY A 83 22.62 -9.25 27.60
CA GLY A 83 23.49 -10.06 26.74
C GLY A 83 23.77 -11.47 27.26
N LYS A 84 22.98 -11.93 28.24
CA LYS A 84 23.07 -13.27 28.85
C LYS A 84 21.95 -14.22 28.33
N SER A 85 21.43 -13.97 27.12
CA SER A 85 20.41 -14.84 26.54
C SER A 85 20.93 -16.27 26.41
N ALA A 86 20.24 -17.22 27.03
CA ALA A 86 20.53 -18.65 26.91
C ALA A 86 20.04 -19.28 25.61
N PHE A 87 19.17 -18.60 24.85
CA PHE A 87 18.60 -19.15 23.62
C PHE A 87 19.59 -19.08 22.46
N TRP A 88 20.01 -17.86 22.08
CA TRP A 88 20.98 -17.69 20.99
C TRP A 88 21.63 -16.30 20.99
N ALA A 89 22.90 -16.27 20.61
CA ALA A 89 23.66 -15.05 20.32
C ALA A 89 24.48 -15.28 19.06
N SER A 90 24.43 -14.36 18.10
CA SER A 90 25.29 -14.45 16.93
C SER A 90 26.75 -14.28 17.32
N PRO A 91 27.70 -14.80 16.53
CA PRO A 91 29.05 -14.31 16.59
C PRO A 91 29.08 -12.81 16.25
N LYS A 92 30.20 -12.13 16.59
CA LYS A 92 30.49 -10.81 16.04
C LYS A 92 30.79 -10.97 14.54
N VAL A 93 29.90 -10.38 13.69
CA VAL A 93 30.02 -10.45 12.22
C VAL A 93 30.60 -9.13 11.72
N ILE A 94 31.74 -9.21 11.02
CA ILE A 94 32.37 -8.04 10.39
C ILE A 94 31.57 -7.72 9.11
N SER A 95 30.67 -6.77 9.22
CA SER A 95 29.79 -6.38 8.11
C SER A 95 29.06 -5.08 8.43
N SER A 96 28.78 -4.31 7.39
CA SER A 96 27.93 -3.12 7.43
C SER A 96 26.45 -3.43 7.08
N ALA A 97 26.04 -4.71 7.00
CA ALA A 97 24.66 -5.10 6.76
C ALA A 97 23.77 -4.65 7.94
N HIS A 98 22.63 -4.09 7.60
CA HIS A 98 21.61 -3.61 8.55
C HIS A 98 20.34 -4.46 8.51
N LEU A 99 20.24 -5.37 7.58
CA LEU A 99 19.18 -6.34 7.39
C LEU A 99 19.82 -7.73 7.28
N VAL A 100 19.40 -8.65 8.14
CA VAL A 100 19.98 -10.00 8.21
C VAL A 100 18.91 -11.04 8.50
N ALA A 101 18.98 -12.19 7.84
CA ALA A 101 18.15 -13.32 8.21
C ALA A 101 18.68 -13.95 9.53
N TYR A 102 17.78 -14.29 10.42
CA TYR A 102 18.11 -15.05 11.62
C TYR A 102 18.71 -16.42 11.25
N GLN A 103 19.82 -16.80 11.86
CA GLN A 103 20.55 -18.03 11.56
C GLN A 103 20.81 -18.89 12.81
N GLY A 104 20.02 -18.69 13.85
CA GLY A 104 20.16 -19.39 15.10
C GLY A 104 19.39 -20.71 15.15
N LYS A 105 19.09 -21.15 16.37
CA LYS A 105 18.27 -22.33 16.63
C LYS A 105 16.87 -22.14 16.02
N ARG A 106 16.28 -23.25 15.53
CA ARG A 106 14.90 -23.24 15.02
C ARG A 106 13.95 -22.62 16.03
N LEU A 107 13.11 -21.70 15.54
CA LEU A 107 12.10 -21.06 16.35
C LEU A 107 10.93 -22.01 16.64
N SER A 108 10.35 -21.88 17.83
CA SER A 108 9.16 -22.64 18.22
C SER A 108 7.88 -21.87 17.86
N PRO A 109 6.78 -22.55 17.51
CA PRO A 109 5.50 -21.88 17.27
C PRO A 109 4.97 -21.22 18.57
N PHE A 110 4.10 -20.23 18.40
CA PHE A 110 3.37 -19.54 19.48
C PHE A 110 4.29 -18.94 20.56
N THR A 111 5.46 -18.45 20.18
CA THR A 111 6.49 -18.04 21.11
C THR A 111 6.89 -16.59 20.88
N ARG A 112 6.91 -15.79 21.97
CA ARG A 112 7.48 -14.44 21.95
C ARG A 112 8.98 -14.54 22.10
N TYR A 113 9.69 -13.94 21.14
CA TYR A 113 11.12 -13.78 21.14
C TYR A 113 11.47 -12.31 21.31
N TYR A 114 12.33 -12.02 22.25
CA TYR A 114 12.96 -10.72 22.46
C TYR A 114 14.30 -10.70 21.76
N TRP A 115 14.68 -9.56 21.23
CA TRP A 115 15.98 -9.42 20.57
C TRP A 115 16.54 -8.02 20.69
N ARG A 116 17.88 -7.89 20.58
CA ARG A 116 18.61 -6.64 20.47
C ARG A 116 19.85 -6.82 19.63
N VAL A 117 20.43 -5.71 19.17
CA VAL A 117 21.67 -5.71 18.40
C VAL A 117 22.73 -4.85 19.05
N GLU A 118 23.99 -5.25 18.91
CA GLU A 118 25.20 -4.51 19.23
C GLU A 118 25.92 -4.13 17.95
N LEU A 119 26.33 -2.87 17.80
CA LEU A 119 27.03 -2.34 16.65
C LEU A 119 28.39 -1.82 17.04
N TRP A 120 29.40 -2.08 16.22
CA TRP A 120 30.74 -1.52 16.35
C TRP A 120 31.00 -0.56 15.21
N GLU A 121 31.47 0.64 15.54
CA GLU A 121 32.05 1.56 14.56
C GLU A 121 33.48 1.11 14.22
N PRO A 122 34.09 1.58 13.11
CA PRO A 122 35.50 1.30 12.79
C PRO A 122 36.43 1.70 13.94
N GLY A 123 37.27 0.74 14.40
CA GLY A 123 38.20 0.96 15.49
C GLY A 123 37.60 0.99 16.90
N ALA A 124 36.27 0.91 17.06
CA ALA A 124 35.66 0.91 18.39
C ALA A 124 35.87 -0.42 19.12
N ALA A 125 36.38 -0.34 20.34
CA ALA A 125 36.57 -1.50 21.22
C ALA A 125 35.25 -1.96 21.85
N VAL A 126 34.35 -1.04 22.14
CA VAL A 126 33.06 -1.26 22.81
C VAL A 126 31.93 -1.02 21.82
N PRO A 127 30.90 -1.90 21.76
CA PRO A 127 29.74 -1.70 20.88
C PRO A 127 28.76 -0.68 21.47
N VAL A 128 27.96 -0.10 20.60
CA VAL A 128 26.71 0.55 20.96
C VAL A 128 25.61 -0.49 20.91
N SER A 129 24.76 -0.54 21.94
CA SER A 129 23.65 -1.52 22.04
C SER A 129 22.31 -0.86 21.76
N SER A 130 21.43 -1.57 21.07
CA SER A 130 20.03 -1.16 20.92
C SER A 130 19.23 -1.39 22.21
N GLY A 131 18.03 -0.81 22.27
CA GLY A 131 16.97 -1.30 23.14
C GLY A 131 16.55 -2.73 22.77
N VAL A 132 15.64 -3.31 23.56
CA VAL A 132 15.07 -4.64 23.29
C VAL A 132 13.76 -4.49 22.50
N ALA A 133 13.69 -5.17 21.35
CA ALA A 133 12.48 -5.37 20.58
C ALA A 133 11.98 -6.80 20.74
N TYR A 134 10.79 -7.11 20.20
CA TYR A 134 10.27 -8.47 20.18
C TYR A 134 9.55 -8.79 18.87
N PHE A 135 9.30 -10.05 18.65
CA PHE A 135 8.33 -10.57 17.72
C PHE A 135 7.69 -11.84 18.27
N GLU A 136 6.54 -12.24 17.77
CA GLU A 136 5.93 -13.52 18.11
C GLU A 136 5.82 -14.39 16.87
N THR A 137 6.19 -15.66 17.01
CA THR A 137 5.92 -16.67 16.00
C THR A 137 4.44 -17.05 16.04
N GLY A 138 3.88 -17.31 14.85
CA GLY A 138 2.53 -17.80 14.69
C GLY A 138 2.44 -19.32 14.78
N LEU A 139 1.63 -19.89 13.90
CA LEU A 139 1.46 -21.32 13.84
C LEU A 139 2.70 -22.06 13.35
N MET A 140 3.52 -21.45 12.49
CA MET A 140 4.73 -22.03 11.87
C MET A 140 4.46 -23.29 11.02
N ASP A 141 3.37 -24.00 11.29
CA ASP A 141 2.92 -25.19 10.56
C ASP A 141 1.39 -25.26 10.68
N GLN A 142 0.70 -25.43 9.57
CA GLN A 142 -0.76 -25.51 9.58
C GLN A 142 -1.31 -26.70 10.40
N ARG A 143 -0.51 -27.74 10.67
CA ARG A 143 -0.87 -28.85 11.58
C ARG A 143 -1.04 -28.41 13.03
N ASN A 144 -0.58 -27.22 13.38
CA ASN A 144 -0.77 -26.63 14.71
C ASN A 144 -2.15 -25.98 14.90
N TRP A 145 -2.97 -25.85 13.84
CA TRP A 145 -4.39 -25.52 13.97
C TRP A 145 -5.14 -26.62 14.71
N GLN A 146 -5.95 -26.23 15.70
CA GLN A 146 -6.84 -27.13 16.43
C GLN A 146 -8.31 -26.91 16.05
N GLY A 147 -8.66 -25.71 15.60
CA GLY A 147 -9.98 -25.38 15.10
C GLY A 147 -10.29 -26.00 13.74
N THR A 148 -11.55 -26.12 13.43
CA THR A 148 -12.06 -26.52 12.12
C THR A 148 -12.72 -25.33 11.44
N TRP A 149 -12.72 -25.31 10.09
CA TRP A 149 -13.48 -24.36 9.33
C TRP A 149 -14.97 -24.57 9.55
N ILE A 150 -15.68 -23.50 9.94
CA ILE A 150 -17.11 -23.51 10.19
C ILE A 150 -17.83 -22.38 9.44
N SER A 151 -19.08 -22.63 9.08
CA SER A 151 -20.00 -21.67 8.46
C SER A 151 -21.42 -21.86 8.99
N ASP A 152 -22.35 -21.02 8.55
CA ASP A 152 -23.78 -21.25 8.75
C ASP A 152 -24.31 -22.32 7.78
N THR A 153 -25.55 -22.74 7.96
CA THR A 153 -26.23 -23.76 7.14
C THR A 153 -27.07 -23.15 6.01
N ARG A 154 -26.85 -21.85 5.70
CA ARG A 154 -27.66 -21.10 4.73
C ARG A 154 -27.14 -21.27 3.31
N ASP A 155 -28.01 -20.94 2.38
CA ASP A 155 -27.68 -20.91 0.95
C ASP A 155 -26.62 -19.87 0.65
N ILE A 156 -25.80 -20.15 -0.38
CA ILE A 156 -24.74 -19.26 -0.85
C ILE A 156 -25.29 -17.90 -1.32
N GLN A 157 -26.54 -17.86 -1.79
CA GLN A 157 -27.18 -16.62 -2.29
C GLN A 157 -27.73 -15.72 -1.17
N LEU A 158 -27.70 -16.18 0.09
CA LEU A 158 -28.16 -15.33 1.19
C LEU A 158 -27.20 -14.16 1.37
N LYS A 159 -27.72 -12.93 1.20
CA LYS A 159 -26.94 -11.68 1.27
C LYS A 159 -26.62 -11.26 2.71
N ALA A 160 -27.42 -11.71 3.68
CA ALA A 160 -27.25 -11.36 5.09
C ALA A 160 -25.95 -11.94 5.68
N ALA A 161 -25.33 -11.14 6.54
CA ALA A 161 -24.13 -11.53 7.29
C ALA A 161 -24.46 -12.57 8.37
N PRO A 162 -23.71 -13.68 8.50
CA PRO A 162 -23.87 -14.63 9.58
C PRO A 162 -23.11 -14.19 10.83
N TYR A 163 -23.77 -14.32 11.98
CA TYR A 163 -23.26 -14.10 13.33
C TYR A 163 -22.95 -15.47 13.96
N PHE A 164 -21.80 -15.57 14.60
CA PHE A 164 -21.34 -16.78 15.28
C PHE A 164 -20.94 -16.46 16.71
N ARG A 165 -21.29 -17.33 17.65
CA ARG A 165 -20.87 -17.17 19.03
C ARG A 165 -20.59 -18.51 19.73
N LYS A 166 -19.75 -18.43 20.78
CA LYS A 166 -19.53 -19.53 21.73
C LYS A 166 -19.28 -18.94 23.11
N GLY A 167 -20.06 -19.39 24.11
CA GLY A 167 -19.75 -19.18 25.53
C GLY A 167 -18.73 -20.23 26.00
N PHE A 168 -17.84 -19.83 26.91
CA PHE A 168 -16.86 -20.71 27.55
C PHE A 168 -16.46 -20.18 28.94
N ALA A 169 -15.86 -21.03 29.77
CA ALA A 169 -15.42 -20.63 31.11
C ALA A 169 -13.93 -20.94 31.29
N LEU A 170 -13.18 -20.02 31.89
CA LEU A 170 -11.77 -20.16 32.27
C LEU A 170 -11.65 -20.23 33.77
N SER A 171 -10.88 -21.19 34.30
CA SER A 171 -10.85 -21.49 35.72
C SER A 171 -9.55 -21.10 36.43
N LYS A 172 -8.54 -20.64 35.66
CA LYS A 172 -7.21 -20.34 36.20
C LYS A 172 -6.79 -18.90 35.86
N PRO A 173 -5.88 -18.31 36.65
CA PRO A 173 -5.28 -17.01 36.31
C PRO A 173 -4.56 -17.04 34.96
N ILE A 174 -4.90 -16.05 34.08
CA ILE A 174 -4.41 -15.95 32.72
C ILE A 174 -3.09 -15.18 32.69
N ARG A 175 -2.03 -15.78 32.16
CA ARG A 175 -0.76 -15.11 31.89
C ARG A 175 -0.74 -14.39 30.56
N SER A 176 -1.24 -15.04 29.50
CA SER A 176 -1.33 -14.44 28.18
C SER A 176 -2.31 -15.21 27.30
N ALA A 177 -2.93 -14.53 26.33
CA ALA A 177 -3.81 -15.16 25.38
C ALA A 177 -3.67 -14.56 23.98
N ARG A 178 -3.78 -15.42 22.96
CA ARG A 178 -3.73 -15.02 21.54
C ARG A 178 -4.92 -15.60 20.79
N ALA A 179 -5.48 -14.79 19.89
CA ALA A 179 -6.42 -15.26 18.89
C ALA A 179 -5.71 -15.41 17.55
N TYR A 180 -5.84 -16.57 16.94
CA TYR A 180 -5.43 -16.87 15.57
C TYR A 180 -6.70 -17.08 14.78
N ILE A 181 -7.01 -16.21 13.81
CA ILE A 181 -8.23 -16.30 13.00
C ILE A 181 -7.92 -16.22 11.52
N ALA A 182 -8.34 -17.24 10.78
CA ALA A 182 -8.39 -17.26 9.33
C ALA A 182 -9.84 -17.19 8.86
N ALA A 183 -10.11 -16.43 7.82
CA ALA A 183 -11.43 -16.37 7.22
C ALA A 183 -11.36 -16.36 5.69
N ALA A 184 -12.39 -16.90 5.05
CA ALA A 184 -12.71 -16.65 3.66
C ALA A 184 -14.00 -15.83 3.62
N GLY A 185 -13.89 -14.61 3.12
CA GLY A 185 -14.74 -13.46 3.38
C GLY A 185 -14.07 -12.51 4.38
N PHE A 186 -14.77 -11.48 4.84
CA PHE A 186 -14.28 -10.60 5.90
C PHE A 186 -14.80 -11.02 7.27
N TYR A 187 -14.14 -10.59 8.35
CA TYR A 187 -14.64 -10.85 9.71
C TYR A 187 -14.48 -9.63 10.63
N GLU A 188 -15.31 -9.61 11.66
CA GLU A 188 -15.07 -8.90 12.92
C GLU A 188 -15.07 -9.91 14.06
N LEU A 189 -14.02 -9.89 14.89
CA LEU A 189 -13.89 -10.72 16.10
C LEU A 189 -14.23 -9.90 17.33
N SER A 190 -14.94 -10.47 18.28
CA SER A 190 -15.23 -9.85 19.59
C SER A 190 -15.04 -10.84 20.74
N ILE A 191 -14.58 -10.32 21.88
CA ILE A 191 -14.46 -11.05 23.14
C ILE A 191 -15.22 -10.25 24.20
N ASN A 192 -16.13 -10.88 24.91
CA ASN A 192 -16.90 -10.30 26.05
C ASN A 192 -17.60 -8.97 25.69
N GLY A 193 -18.07 -8.84 24.46
CA GLY A 193 -18.75 -7.66 23.96
C GLY A 193 -17.82 -6.56 23.40
N GLN A 194 -16.50 -6.74 23.46
CA GLN A 194 -15.52 -5.80 22.94
C GLN A 194 -14.97 -6.32 21.60
N ARG A 195 -14.85 -5.42 20.61
CA ARG A 195 -14.17 -5.73 19.35
C ARG A 195 -12.68 -5.98 19.58
N VAL A 196 -12.13 -6.99 18.91
CA VAL A 196 -10.71 -7.33 18.96
C VAL A 196 -9.97 -6.56 17.86
N GLY A 197 -9.01 -5.73 18.28
CA GLY A 197 -8.20 -4.94 17.35
C GLY A 197 -8.99 -3.81 16.65
N ASP A 198 -8.32 -3.13 15.75
CA ASP A 198 -8.81 -1.97 15.00
C ASP A 198 -8.75 -2.19 13.47
N HIS A 199 -8.39 -3.39 13.04
CA HIS A 199 -8.30 -3.73 11.64
C HIS A 199 -9.67 -3.67 10.95
N ARG A 200 -9.65 -3.28 9.67
CA ARG A 200 -10.83 -3.28 8.79
C ARG A 200 -10.60 -4.25 7.65
N LEU A 201 -11.67 -4.90 7.18
CA LEU A 201 -11.66 -5.74 5.99
C LEU A 201 -10.62 -6.87 6.00
N ASP A 202 -10.33 -7.44 7.17
CA ASP A 202 -9.47 -8.60 7.32
C ASP A 202 -10.21 -9.93 7.02
N PRO A 203 -9.47 -10.94 6.53
CA PRO A 203 -8.12 -10.87 5.98
C PRO A 203 -8.10 -10.19 4.61
N THR A 204 -6.92 -9.69 4.19
CA THR A 204 -6.77 -9.05 2.88
C THR A 204 -7.05 -10.03 1.74
N PHE A 205 -7.54 -9.49 0.62
CA PHE A 205 -7.89 -10.28 -0.55
C PHE A 205 -6.71 -11.08 -1.09
N THR A 206 -6.93 -12.36 -1.35
CA THR A 206 -5.99 -13.27 -1.99
C THR A 206 -6.77 -14.30 -2.81
N ARG A 207 -6.09 -15.17 -3.53
CA ARG A 207 -6.73 -16.29 -4.24
C ARG A 207 -7.10 -17.40 -3.24
N PHE A 208 -8.35 -17.37 -2.78
CA PHE A 208 -8.80 -18.19 -1.66
C PHE A 208 -8.70 -19.71 -1.88
N ASP A 209 -8.71 -20.18 -3.13
CA ASP A 209 -8.53 -21.61 -3.47
C ASP A 209 -7.04 -22.03 -3.50
N ARG A 210 -6.12 -21.09 -3.33
CA ARG A 210 -4.68 -21.34 -3.29
C ARG A 210 -4.10 -21.06 -1.91
N ARG A 211 -4.49 -19.95 -1.28
CA ARG A 211 -3.91 -19.49 -0.03
C ARG A 211 -4.93 -18.70 0.79
N ASN A 212 -5.02 -19.01 2.08
CA ASN A 212 -5.80 -18.22 3.03
C ASN A 212 -4.87 -17.59 4.06
N LEU A 213 -5.21 -16.38 4.47
CA LEU A 213 -4.44 -15.61 5.45
C LEU A 213 -5.08 -15.75 6.83
N TYR A 214 -4.25 -15.81 7.89
CA TYR A 214 -4.72 -15.67 9.25
C TYR A 214 -4.07 -14.46 9.93
N VAL A 215 -4.80 -13.87 10.88
CA VAL A 215 -4.34 -12.73 11.68
C VAL A 215 -4.20 -13.17 13.13
N THR A 216 -3.18 -12.63 13.81
CA THR A 216 -2.91 -12.88 15.23
C THR A 216 -3.20 -11.63 16.05
N TYR A 217 -3.98 -11.78 17.12
CA TYR A 217 -4.28 -10.70 18.07
C TYR A 217 -3.87 -11.06 19.48
N ASP A 218 -3.39 -10.10 20.26
CA ASP A 218 -3.30 -10.19 21.70
C ASP A 218 -4.67 -9.92 22.32
N ILE A 219 -5.24 -10.94 22.96
CA ILE A 219 -6.56 -10.88 23.62
C ILE A 219 -6.47 -11.01 25.13
N THR A 220 -5.28 -10.93 25.71
CA THR A 220 -5.04 -11.17 27.14
C THR A 220 -5.91 -10.30 28.03
N ALA A 221 -5.97 -9.00 27.73
CA ALA A 221 -6.74 -8.03 28.51
C ALA A 221 -8.27 -8.13 28.31
N LEU A 222 -8.74 -8.88 27.32
CA LEU A 222 -10.16 -9.02 27.00
C LEU A 222 -10.80 -10.23 27.68
N LEU A 223 -9.99 -11.15 28.21
CA LEU A 223 -10.44 -12.36 28.89
C LEU A 223 -10.49 -12.17 30.41
N GLN A 224 -11.37 -12.92 31.06
CA GLN A 224 -11.52 -12.91 32.51
C GLN A 224 -11.65 -14.34 33.07
N ASN A 225 -11.34 -14.52 34.33
CA ASN A 225 -11.66 -15.75 35.04
C ASN A 225 -13.18 -15.90 35.10
N GLY A 226 -13.68 -17.13 34.98
CA GLY A 226 -15.11 -17.42 34.89
C GLY A 226 -15.63 -17.37 33.46
N ASN A 227 -16.86 -16.91 33.29
CA ASN A 227 -17.58 -16.95 32.02
C ASN A 227 -17.09 -15.91 31.03
N ASN A 228 -16.84 -16.34 29.81
CA ASN A 228 -16.44 -15.55 28.67
C ASN A 228 -17.32 -15.87 27.46
N ALA A 229 -17.32 -14.99 26.48
CA ALA A 229 -17.95 -15.23 25.19
C ALA A 229 -17.06 -14.72 24.04
N VAL A 230 -16.98 -15.49 22.98
CA VAL A 230 -16.39 -15.09 21.70
C VAL A 230 -17.47 -14.97 20.65
N GLY A 231 -17.42 -13.88 19.88
CA GLY A 231 -18.30 -13.63 18.77
C GLY A 231 -17.51 -13.37 17.49
N VAL A 232 -17.96 -13.95 16.37
CA VAL A 232 -17.43 -13.68 15.03
C VAL A 232 -18.58 -13.27 14.14
N LEU A 233 -18.43 -12.15 13.45
CA LEU A 233 -19.33 -11.68 12.41
C LEU A 233 -18.62 -11.80 11.08
N LEU A 234 -19.23 -12.42 10.06
CA LEU A 234 -18.63 -12.58 8.74
C LEU A 234 -19.31 -11.70 7.70
N GLY A 235 -18.49 -11.09 6.83
CA GLY A 235 -18.90 -10.42 5.61
C GLY A 235 -18.60 -11.26 4.36
N ASN A 236 -19.34 -11.02 3.29
CA ASN A 236 -19.17 -11.73 2.02
C ASN A 236 -17.80 -11.45 1.37
N GLY A 237 -17.35 -10.19 1.41
CA GLY A 237 -16.08 -9.74 0.83
C GLY A 237 -15.88 -10.20 -0.62
N TRP A 238 -14.65 -10.56 -0.95
CA TRP A 238 -14.26 -11.10 -2.25
C TRP A 238 -14.52 -12.61 -2.39
N TYR A 239 -14.86 -13.28 -1.29
CA TYR A 239 -15.09 -14.72 -1.28
C TYR A 239 -16.48 -15.10 -1.78
N ASN A 240 -17.52 -14.35 -1.42
CA ASN A 240 -18.90 -14.59 -1.83
C ASN A 240 -19.51 -13.35 -2.48
N HIS A 241 -18.90 -12.85 -3.53
CA HIS A 241 -19.45 -11.73 -4.27
C HIS A 241 -20.76 -12.14 -4.96
N GLN A 242 -21.81 -11.34 -4.80
CA GLN A 242 -23.16 -11.66 -5.28
C GLN A 242 -23.73 -10.66 -6.30
N SER A 243 -23.17 -9.44 -6.35
CA SER A 243 -23.58 -8.44 -7.32
C SER A 243 -23.01 -8.75 -8.70
N THR A 244 -23.74 -8.45 -9.76
CA THR A 244 -23.23 -8.54 -11.12
C THR A 244 -22.25 -7.40 -11.37
N ALA A 245 -21.05 -7.75 -11.82
CA ALA A 245 -20.05 -6.81 -12.27
C ALA A 245 -19.29 -7.41 -13.46
N VAL A 246 -18.74 -6.59 -14.31
CA VAL A 246 -18.02 -7.03 -15.52
C VAL A 246 -16.81 -7.92 -15.18
N TRP A 247 -16.25 -7.79 -13.98
CA TRP A 247 -15.11 -8.54 -13.47
C TRP A 247 -15.41 -9.99 -13.08
N TYR A 248 -16.65 -10.42 -13.16
CA TYR A 248 -17.12 -11.80 -12.98
C TYR A 248 -16.77 -12.44 -11.63
N PHE A 249 -16.65 -11.65 -10.55
CA PHE A 249 -16.37 -12.18 -9.20
C PHE A 249 -17.41 -13.18 -8.71
N HIS A 250 -18.66 -13.08 -9.18
CA HIS A 250 -19.72 -14.06 -8.91
C HIS A 250 -19.45 -15.45 -9.53
N GLN A 251 -18.50 -15.54 -10.47
CA GLN A 251 -18.03 -16.78 -11.12
C GLN A 251 -16.68 -17.25 -10.58
N ALA A 252 -16.14 -16.62 -9.53
CA ALA A 252 -14.86 -17.01 -8.96
C ALA A 252 -14.84 -18.48 -8.58
N PRO A 253 -13.77 -19.26 -8.87
CA PRO A 253 -13.74 -20.70 -8.64
C PRO A 253 -13.80 -21.07 -7.16
N TRP A 254 -13.43 -20.14 -6.28
CA TRP A 254 -13.47 -20.32 -4.82
C TRP A 254 -14.81 -19.92 -4.19
N ARG A 255 -15.74 -19.33 -4.93
CA ARG A 255 -16.95 -18.74 -4.38
C ARG A 255 -17.76 -19.75 -3.55
N ALA A 256 -17.95 -19.43 -2.27
CA ALA A 256 -18.76 -20.18 -1.34
C ALA A 256 -19.33 -19.27 -0.23
N ARG A 257 -20.19 -19.85 0.65
CA ARG A 257 -20.66 -19.13 1.84
C ARG A 257 -19.49 -18.79 2.76
N PRO A 258 -19.38 -17.55 3.31
CA PRO A 258 -18.27 -17.15 4.17
C PRO A 258 -18.01 -18.14 5.31
N THR A 259 -16.76 -18.40 5.59
CA THR A 259 -16.31 -19.39 6.57
C THR A 259 -15.07 -18.90 7.32
N PHE A 260 -14.85 -19.41 8.53
CA PHE A 260 -13.66 -19.10 9.33
C PHE A 260 -13.13 -20.29 10.11
N CYS A 261 -11.85 -20.20 10.51
CA CYS A 261 -11.19 -21.08 11.45
C CYS A 261 -10.54 -20.23 12.55
N LEU A 262 -10.74 -20.60 13.83
CA LEU A 262 -10.30 -19.80 14.98
C LEU A 262 -9.73 -20.70 16.06
N ASP A 263 -8.57 -20.28 16.60
CA ASP A 263 -8.00 -20.78 17.86
C ASP A 263 -7.76 -19.60 18.83
N LEU A 264 -8.38 -19.63 20.02
CA LEU A 264 -7.99 -18.78 21.14
C LEU A 264 -7.06 -19.62 22.03
N ARG A 265 -5.77 -19.32 22.00
CA ARG A 265 -4.76 -19.99 22.79
C ARG A 265 -4.50 -19.23 24.07
N ILE A 266 -4.85 -19.83 25.21
CA ILE A 266 -4.72 -19.24 26.54
C ILE A 266 -3.59 -19.95 27.29
N THR A 267 -2.62 -19.18 27.77
CA THR A 267 -1.53 -19.68 28.62
C THR A 267 -1.79 -19.18 30.05
N TYR A 268 -1.88 -20.08 30.99
CA TYR A 268 -2.12 -19.79 32.40
C TYR A 268 -0.82 -19.50 33.15
N GLU A 269 -0.93 -18.90 34.34
CA GLU A 269 0.23 -18.62 35.22
C GLU A 269 1.01 -19.88 35.61
N ASP A 270 0.34 -21.02 35.74
CA ASP A 270 0.97 -22.33 36.01
C ASP A 270 1.67 -22.95 34.78
N GLY A 271 1.66 -22.23 33.65
CA GLY A 271 2.26 -22.68 32.38
C GLY A 271 1.40 -23.66 31.58
N SER A 272 0.25 -24.08 32.09
CA SER A 272 -0.68 -24.91 31.31
C SER A 272 -1.34 -24.10 30.19
N ILE A 273 -1.81 -24.80 29.15
CA ILE A 273 -2.38 -24.18 27.96
C ILE A 273 -3.75 -24.76 27.68
N GLU A 274 -4.70 -23.87 27.41
CA GLU A 274 -6.04 -24.23 26.93
C GLU A 274 -6.30 -23.56 25.58
N THR A 275 -7.01 -24.25 24.68
CA THR A 275 -7.40 -23.69 23.38
C THR A 275 -8.91 -23.77 23.20
N ILE A 276 -9.55 -22.60 23.09
CA ILE A 276 -10.96 -22.47 22.68
C ILE A 276 -10.96 -22.38 21.16
N ARG A 277 -11.55 -23.35 20.48
CA ARG A 277 -11.45 -23.52 19.04
C ARG A 277 -12.80 -23.46 18.31
N SER A 278 -12.74 -23.09 17.02
CA SER A 278 -13.90 -23.24 16.12
C SER A 278 -14.23 -24.70 15.90
N GLY A 279 -15.52 -25.04 15.75
CA GLY A 279 -16.03 -26.40 15.65
C GLY A 279 -17.26 -26.65 16.49
N PRO A 280 -17.38 -27.82 17.13
CA PRO A 280 -18.55 -28.16 17.94
C PRO A 280 -18.83 -27.17 19.05
N GLY A 281 -20.12 -26.92 19.30
CA GLY A 281 -20.62 -26.03 20.34
C GLY A 281 -20.70 -24.56 19.92
N TRP A 282 -20.30 -24.20 18.70
CA TRP A 282 -20.60 -22.90 18.13
C TRP A 282 -22.03 -22.84 17.63
N LYS A 283 -22.62 -21.65 17.75
CA LYS A 283 -23.97 -21.35 17.27
C LYS A 283 -23.94 -20.17 16.31
N THR A 284 -24.94 -20.12 15.42
CA THR A 284 -25.04 -19.10 14.36
C THR A 284 -26.46 -18.64 14.13
N THR A 285 -26.60 -17.38 13.72
CA THR A 285 -27.83 -16.76 13.26
C THR A 285 -27.52 -15.67 12.24
N THR A 286 -28.54 -15.06 11.63
CA THR A 286 -28.46 -13.76 10.93
C THR A 286 -28.94 -12.65 11.87
N GLY A 287 -28.56 -11.41 11.59
CA GLY A 287 -28.88 -10.25 12.41
C GLY A 287 -29.15 -9.00 11.57
N PRO A 288 -28.80 -7.81 12.10
CA PRO A 288 -29.14 -6.52 11.49
C PRO A 288 -28.50 -6.27 10.11
N ILE A 289 -27.35 -6.88 9.77
CA ILE A 289 -26.75 -6.75 8.44
C ILE A 289 -27.49 -7.68 7.48
N ILE A 290 -28.47 -7.15 6.78
CA ILE A 290 -29.35 -7.91 5.88
C ILE A 290 -28.77 -8.06 4.45
N LEU A 291 -27.81 -7.20 4.08
CA LEU A 291 -27.00 -7.27 2.86
C LEU A 291 -25.63 -6.70 3.13
N ASN A 292 -24.59 -7.30 2.57
CA ASN A 292 -23.26 -6.72 2.51
C ASN A 292 -22.58 -7.10 1.19
N SER A 293 -22.02 -6.11 0.51
CA SER A 293 -21.29 -6.25 -0.76
C SER A 293 -20.13 -5.27 -0.78
N ILE A 294 -18.98 -5.72 -1.28
CA ILE A 294 -17.79 -4.87 -1.43
C ILE A 294 -17.99 -3.75 -2.46
N TYR A 295 -18.88 -3.92 -3.42
CA TYR A 295 -19.16 -2.95 -4.47
C TYR A 295 -20.36 -2.07 -4.16
N THR A 296 -21.49 -2.67 -3.79
CA THR A 296 -22.75 -1.93 -3.71
C THR A 296 -22.91 -1.25 -2.36
N GLY A 297 -22.77 -1.96 -1.24
CA GLY A 297 -22.90 -1.35 0.05
C GLY A 297 -23.26 -2.33 1.16
N GLU A 298 -23.70 -1.78 2.29
CA GLU A 298 -24.22 -2.53 3.44
C GLU A 298 -25.62 -2.03 3.78
N HIS A 299 -26.56 -2.97 3.94
CA HIS A 299 -27.91 -2.69 4.39
C HIS A 299 -28.09 -3.19 5.82
N TYR A 300 -28.40 -2.28 6.71
CA TYR A 300 -28.50 -2.52 8.13
C TYR A 300 -29.89 -2.17 8.67
N ASP A 301 -30.59 -3.14 9.26
CA ASP A 301 -31.88 -2.94 9.91
C ASP A 301 -31.70 -2.97 11.44
N ALA A 302 -31.69 -1.79 12.06
CA ALA A 302 -31.48 -1.66 13.50
C ALA A 302 -32.59 -2.28 14.35
N ARG A 303 -33.75 -2.58 13.78
CA ARG A 303 -34.85 -3.30 14.45
C ARG A 303 -34.47 -4.77 14.74
N LEU A 304 -33.50 -5.31 13.98
CA LEU A 304 -33.00 -6.70 14.10
C LEU A 304 -31.77 -6.82 15.01
N GLU A 305 -31.42 -5.79 15.76
CA GLU A 305 -30.30 -5.77 16.69
C GLU A 305 -30.34 -6.93 17.68
N LEU A 306 -29.21 -7.59 17.82
CA LEU A 306 -29.01 -8.73 18.73
C LEU A 306 -28.28 -8.25 20.02
N GLY A 307 -28.91 -7.38 20.79
CA GLY A 307 -28.30 -6.72 21.95
C GLY A 307 -27.53 -7.68 22.86
N GLY A 308 -26.21 -7.49 23.00
CA GLY A 308 -25.36 -8.30 23.88
C GLY A 308 -25.04 -9.71 23.36
N TRP A 309 -25.28 -10.01 22.10
CA TRP A 309 -25.07 -11.34 21.49
C TRP A 309 -23.66 -11.91 21.70
N ASN A 310 -22.66 -11.07 21.83
CA ASN A 310 -21.25 -11.41 21.99
C ASN A 310 -20.77 -11.26 23.47
N LYS A 311 -21.70 -11.18 24.43
CA LYS A 311 -21.39 -11.09 25.86
C LYS A 311 -21.66 -12.42 26.58
N PRO A 312 -20.99 -12.68 27.73
CA PRO A 312 -21.34 -13.80 28.59
C PRO A 312 -22.79 -13.76 29.02
N GLY A 313 -23.43 -14.92 29.17
CA GLY A 313 -24.80 -15.03 29.66
C GLY A 313 -25.91 -14.72 28.64
N PHE A 314 -25.58 -14.40 27.40
CA PHE A 314 -26.59 -14.23 26.35
C PHE A 314 -27.32 -15.54 26.06
N ASP A 315 -28.64 -15.52 25.99
CA ASP A 315 -29.45 -16.67 25.59
C ASP A 315 -29.40 -16.94 24.07
N ASP A 316 -28.63 -17.93 23.70
CA ASP A 316 -28.49 -18.39 22.32
C ASP A 316 -29.26 -19.71 22.04
N SER A 317 -30.25 -20.04 22.87
CA SER A 317 -31.02 -21.28 22.73
C SER A 317 -31.74 -21.39 21.37
N LYS A 318 -32.16 -20.25 20.81
CA LYS A 318 -32.82 -20.13 19.49
C LYS A 318 -31.85 -20.15 18.30
N TRP A 319 -30.54 -20.04 18.54
CA TRP A 319 -29.56 -20.07 17.47
C TRP A 319 -29.32 -21.50 16.97
N LYS A 320 -28.97 -21.63 15.72
CA LYS A 320 -28.67 -22.93 15.10
C LYS A 320 -27.21 -23.33 15.35
N GLY A 321 -26.93 -24.61 15.31
CA GLY A 321 -25.56 -25.13 15.25
C GLY A 321 -24.87 -24.74 13.94
N THR A 322 -23.55 -24.62 14.00
CA THR A 322 -22.72 -24.37 12.81
C THR A 322 -22.48 -25.63 11.99
N MET A 323 -22.05 -25.48 10.75
CA MET A 323 -21.66 -26.56 9.86
C MET A 323 -20.13 -26.54 9.69
N ASN A 324 -19.50 -27.70 9.78
CA ASN A 324 -18.10 -27.85 9.39
C ASN A 324 -17.97 -27.72 7.86
N ARG A 325 -16.91 -27.04 7.43
CA ARG A 325 -16.56 -26.86 6.01
C ARG A 325 -15.16 -27.43 5.75
N ALA A 326 -14.90 -27.80 4.50
CA ALA A 326 -13.52 -27.99 4.04
C ALA A 326 -12.77 -26.65 4.09
N ALA A 327 -11.48 -26.70 4.33
CA ALA A 327 -10.63 -25.51 4.18
C ALA A 327 -10.74 -25.01 2.74
N PRO A 328 -10.86 -23.67 2.52
CA PRO A 328 -10.95 -23.14 1.16
C PRO A 328 -9.70 -23.44 0.32
N SER A 329 -8.54 -23.54 0.95
CA SER A 329 -7.28 -23.94 0.31
C SER A 329 -6.44 -24.84 1.20
N PRO A 330 -5.43 -25.54 0.64
CA PRO A 330 -4.49 -26.33 1.41
C PRO A 330 -3.48 -25.47 2.21
N GLN A 331 -3.40 -24.16 1.98
CA GLN A 331 -2.43 -23.29 2.63
C GLN A 331 -3.14 -22.24 3.49
N ILE A 332 -2.75 -22.19 4.76
CA ILE A 332 -3.12 -21.12 5.71
C ILE A 332 -1.81 -20.52 6.21
N VAL A 333 -1.58 -19.24 5.96
CA VAL A 333 -0.33 -18.53 6.30
C VAL A 333 -0.60 -17.24 7.03
N ALA A 334 0.38 -16.76 7.80
CA ALA A 334 0.27 -15.49 8.51
C ALA A 334 0.10 -14.29 7.56
N GLN A 335 -0.77 -13.35 7.92
CA GLN A 335 -0.88 -12.05 7.30
C GLN A 335 0.18 -11.10 7.88
N VAL A 336 1.33 -11.00 7.21
CA VAL A 336 2.48 -10.20 7.66
C VAL A 336 2.56 -8.91 6.84
N LEU A 337 1.64 -7.99 7.10
CA LEU A 337 1.59 -6.66 6.46
C LEU A 337 0.82 -5.66 7.32
N GLN A 338 0.94 -4.38 7.00
CA GLN A 338 0.16 -3.33 7.63
C GLN A 338 -1.33 -3.53 7.31
N PRO A 339 -2.21 -3.57 8.34
CA PRO A 339 -3.63 -3.78 8.14
C PRO A 339 -4.31 -2.54 7.52
N VAL A 340 -5.48 -2.75 6.94
CA VAL A 340 -6.39 -1.66 6.63
C VAL A 340 -6.97 -1.12 7.95
N ARG A 341 -7.02 0.20 8.08
CA ARG A 341 -7.58 0.90 9.26
C ARG A 341 -8.46 2.08 8.86
N ASP A 342 -9.24 2.56 9.81
CA ASP A 342 -9.81 3.91 9.81
C ASP A 342 -8.66 4.86 10.19
N VAL A 343 -7.93 5.39 9.20
CA VAL A 343 -6.69 6.15 9.44
C VAL A 343 -6.98 7.59 9.83
N GLU A 344 -8.01 8.18 9.22
CA GLU A 344 -8.40 9.56 9.46
C GLU A 344 -9.92 9.70 9.48
N ARG A 345 -10.43 10.46 10.43
CA ARG A 345 -11.82 10.91 10.43
C ARG A 345 -11.93 12.21 9.65
N VAL A 346 -12.79 12.23 8.63
CA VAL A 346 -13.05 13.38 7.76
C VAL A 346 -14.43 13.92 8.07
N GLU A 347 -14.50 15.14 8.57
CA GLU A 347 -15.77 15.82 8.84
C GLU A 347 -16.34 16.40 7.55
N ALA A 348 -17.66 16.44 7.43
CA ALA A 348 -18.32 17.11 6.31
C ALA A 348 -17.99 18.60 6.33
N ARG A 349 -17.49 19.14 5.21
CA ARG A 349 -17.19 20.56 5.03
C ARG A 349 -18.46 21.40 4.92
N SER A 350 -19.48 20.85 4.29
CA SER A 350 -20.79 21.49 4.11
C SER A 350 -21.90 20.46 3.94
N VAL A 351 -23.14 20.90 4.14
CA VAL A 351 -24.35 20.18 3.80
C VAL A 351 -25.29 21.08 3.04
N ASN A 352 -25.88 20.57 1.96
CA ASN A 352 -26.89 21.27 1.17
C ASN A 352 -28.19 20.44 1.19
N GLN A 353 -29.26 21.01 1.72
CA GLN A 353 -30.59 20.38 1.68
C GLN A 353 -31.26 20.70 0.32
N LEU A 354 -31.48 19.68 -0.49
CA LEU A 354 -32.10 19.82 -1.83
C LEU A 354 -33.62 19.89 -1.74
N ASP A 355 -34.19 19.12 -0.83
CA ASP A 355 -35.65 19.13 -0.52
C ASP A 355 -35.87 18.63 0.93
N SER A 356 -37.15 18.41 1.31
CA SER A 356 -37.53 18.00 2.67
C SER A 356 -37.02 16.61 3.07
N ALA A 357 -36.56 15.79 2.11
CA ALA A 357 -36.13 14.41 2.33
C ALA A 357 -34.73 14.09 1.78
N CYS A 358 -34.03 15.09 1.24
CA CYS A 358 -32.75 14.91 0.54
C CYS A 358 -31.70 15.95 0.95
N TRP A 359 -30.53 15.48 1.34
CA TRP A 359 -29.36 16.28 1.72
C TRP A 359 -28.11 15.77 1.00
N VAL A 360 -27.22 16.68 0.60
CA VAL A 360 -25.92 16.35 0.03
C VAL A 360 -24.82 16.92 0.90
N PHE A 361 -23.98 16.02 1.42
CA PHE A 361 -22.80 16.36 2.20
C PHE A 361 -21.57 16.37 1.31
N ASP A 362 -20.74 17.40 1.45
CA ASP A 362 -19.44 17.52 0.79
C ASP A 362 -18.31 17.34 1.82
N LEU A 363 -17.41 16.40 1.62
CA LEU A 363 -16.24 16.18 2.46
C LEU A 363 -15.08 17.12 2.13
N GLY A 364 -15.17 17.86 1.01
CA GLY A 364 -14.13 18.78 0.55
C GLY A 364 -12.93 18.10 -0.10
N ARG A 365 -12.88 16.78 -0.12
CA ARG A 365 -11.90 15.96 -0.87
C ARG A 365 -12.45 14.57 -1.21
N ASN A 366 -11.93 13.99 -2.28
CA ASN A 366 -12.21 12.61 -2.65
C ASN A 366 -11.36 11.66 -1.79
N ILE A 367 -11.98 10.63 -1.22
CA ILE A 367 -11.34 9.64 -0.34
C ILE A 367 -11.80 8.22 -0.67
N SER A 368 -11.07 7.23 -0.22
CA SER A 368 -11.57 5.85 -0.06
C SER A 368 -12.04 5.62 1.38
N GLY A 369 -13.15 4.90 1.56
CA GLY A 369 -13.60 4.56 2.91
C GLY A 369 -15.11 4.43 3.05
N VAL A 370 -15.62 4.78 4.23
CA VAL A 370 -17.02 4.68 4.58
C VAL A 370 -17.52 5.95 5.27
N SER A 371 -18.81 6.26 5.07
CA SER A 371 -19.47 7.33 5.83
C SER A 371 -20.01 6.80 7.16
N ARG A 372 -20.09 7.71 8.12
CA ARG A 372 -20.75 7.49 9.43
C ARG A 372 -21.85 8.53 9.58
N ILE A 373 -23.08 8.07 9.77
CA ILE A 373 -24.22 8.94 10.00
C ILE A 373 -24.78 8.77 11.40
N THR A 374 -25.17 9.87 12.01
CA THR A 374 -25.89 9.90 13.28
C THR A 374 -27.23 10.64 13.06
N VAL A 375 -28.34 9.97 13.37
CA VAL A 375 -29.68 10.46 13.04
C VAL A 375 -30.73 9.95 14.02
N SER A 376 -31.78 10.73 14.25
CA SER A 376 -32.96 10.32 15.01
C SER A 376 -34.19 10.33 14.11
N GLY A 377 -35.04 9.31 14.24
CA GLY A 377 -36.28 9.22 13.46
C GLY A 377 -37.21 8.10 13.94
N ALA A 378 -38.36 7.98 13.33
CA ALA A 378 -39.34 6.94 13.67
C ALA A 378 -38.81 5.54 13.29
N ALA A 379 -39.24 4.51 14.02
CA ALA A 379 -38.92 3.12 13.70
C ALA A 379 -39.37 2.77 12.26
N GLY A 380 -38.46 2.13 11.52
CA GLY A 380 -38.67 1.76 10.11
C GLY A 380 -38.34 2.87 9.12
N THR A 381 -37.93 4.07 9.55
CA THR A 381 -37.42 5.10 8.63
C THR A 381 -36.18 4.57 7.92
N ILE A 382 -36.17 4.66 6.58
CA ILE A 382 -35.08 4.21 5.74
C ILE A 382 -34.21 5.42 5.39
N ILE A 383 -32.95 5.37 5.81
CA ILE A 383 -31.89 6.32 5.43
C ILE A 383 -31.05 5.67 4.35
N ARG A 384 -30.97 6.30 3.17
CA ARG A 384 -30.09 5.87 2.07
C ARG A 384 -28.93 6.82 1.96
N LEU A 385 -27.69 6.30 1.88
CA LEU A 385 -26.46 7.04 1.73
C LEU A 385 -25.82 6.66 0.41
N LYS A 386 -26.01 7.48 -0.62
CA LYS A 386 -25.43 7.31 -1.96
C LYS A 386 -24.13 8.10 -2.06
N HIS A 387 -23.02 7.44 -2.43
CA HIS A 387 -21.69 7.99 -2.44
C HIS A 387 -21.19 8.21 -3.85
N GLY A 388 -20.61 9.38 -4.15
CA GLY A 388 -20.05 9.68 -5.46
C GLY A 388 -18.98 10.73 -5.46
N GLU A 389 -18.32 10.87 -6.60
CA GLU A 389 -17.16 11.74 -6.79
C GLU A 389 -17.52 13.11 -7.35
N ARG A 390 -18.71 13.25 -7.93
CA ARG A 390 -19.18 14.49 -8.58
C ARG A 390 -20.69 14.69 -8.40
N LEU A 391 -21.16 15.89 -8.78
CA LEU A 391 -22.55 16.28 -8.70
C LEU A 391 -23.12 16.60 -10.09
N TYR A 392 -24.39 16.31 -10.27
CA TYR A 392 -25.18 16.92 -11.35
C TYR A 392 -25.38 18.42 -11.11
N LYS A 393 -25.77 19.17 -12.16
CA LYS A 393 -26.05 20.61 -12.07
C LYS A 393 -27.16 20.95 -11.06
N ASN A 394 -28.09 20.02 -10.80
CA ASN A 394 -29.15 20.19 -9.80
C ASN A 394 -28.68 19.84 -8.36
N GLY A 395 -27.42 19.51 -8.16
CA GLY A 395 -26.81 19.26 -6.85
C GLY A 395 -26.90 17.80 -6.37
N HIS A 396 -27.60 16.91 -7.06
CA HIS A 396 -27.62 15.48 -6.73
C HIS A 396 -26.29 14.79 -7.07
N VAL A 397 -25.95 13.73 -6.32
CA VAL A 397 -24.76 12.93 -6.59
C VAL A 397 -24.91 12.20 -7.92
N ASP A 398 -23.92 12.40 -8.79
CA ASP A 398 -23.82 11.80 -10.12
C ASP A 398 -22.91 10.56 -10.05
N LEU A 399 -23.48 9.38 -10.36
CA LEU A 399 -22.73 8.12 -10.47
C LEU A 399 -22.49 7.71 -11.92
N SER A 400 -22.98 8.47 -12.90
CA SER A 400 -22.96 8.06 -14.31
C SER A 400 -21.55 7.85 -14.88
N ASN A 401 -20.51 8.35 -14.19
CA ASN A 401 -19.11 8.11 -14.52
C ASN A 401 -18.59 6.75 -14.02
N ILE A 402 -19.19 6.15 -12.99
CA ILE A 402 -18.64 4.97 -12.32
C ILE A 402 -19.60 3.78 -12.22
N ASP A 403 -20.87 3.91 -12.62
CA ASP A 403 -21.87 2.85 -12.50
C ASP A 403 -22.06 1.99 -13.77
N VAL A 404 -21.29 2.25 -14.80
CA VAL A 404 -21.45 1.62 -16.13
C VAL A 404 -21.41 0.08 -16.08
N HIS A 405 -20.61 -0.49 -15.19
CA HIS A 405 -20.47 -1.93 -14.99
C HIS A 405 -21.58 -2.56 -14.15
N TYR A 406 -22.48 -1.74 -13.60
CA TYR A 406 -23.57 -2.15 -12.70
C TYR A 406 -24.96 -1.84 -13.28
N ARG A 407 -25.06 -1.65 -14.59
CA ARG A 407 -26.32 -1.37 -15.27
C ARG A 407 -26.92 -2.66 -15.91
N PRO A 408 -28.23 -2.86 -15.84
CA PRO A 408 -29.19 -2.04 -15.12
C PRO A 408 -29.00 -2.17 -13.59
N THR A 409 -29.18 -1.07 -12.85
CA THR A 409 -29.07 -1.05 -11.39
C THR A 409 -30.27 -1.79 -10.76
N ASP A 410 -30.01 -2.49 -9.65
CA ASP A 410 -31.04 -3.10 -8.80
C ASP A 410 -31.39 -2.15 -7.66
N ASP A 411 -32.61 -1.65 -7.57
CA ASP A 411 -33.05 -0.76 -6.48
C ASP A 411 -32.97 -1.41 -5.10
N LYS A 412 -32.88 -2.75 -5.05
CA LYS A 412 -32.69 -3.50 -3.82
C LYS A 412 -31.21 -3.64 -3.42
N ASP A 413 -30.31 -3.37 -4.35
CA ASP A 413 -28.85 -3.47 -4.17
C ASP A 413 -28.17 -2.37 -5.01
N PRO A 414 -28.44 -1.07 -4.72
CA PRO A 414 -27.96 0.03 -5.54
C PRO A 414 -26.46 0.25 -5.35
N PHE A 415 -25.78 0.56 -6.47
CA PHE A 415 -24.33 0.77 -6.49
C PHE A 415 -23.88 1.93 -5.57
N GLN A 416 -22.80 1.74 -4.84
CA GLN A 416 -22.20 2.70 -3.88
C GLN A 416 -23.20 3.28 -2.86
N THR A 417 -24.20 2.48 -2.42
CA THR A 417 -25.28 2.96 -1.57
C THR A 417 -25.43 2.07 -0.33
N ASP A 418 -25.27 2.68 0.84
CA ASP A 418 -25.62 2.02 2.10
C ASP A 418 -27.06 2.35 2.49
N ILE A 419 -27.73 1.40 3.17
CA ILE A 419 -29.11 1.58 3.65
C ILE A 419 -29.14 1.32 5.17
N PHE A 420 -29.65 2.29 5.91
CA PHE A 420 -29.85 2.18 7.34
C PHE A 420 -31.31 2.33 7.69
N ILE A 421 -31.90 1.30 8.31
CA ILE A 421 -33.30 1.30 8.77
C ILE A 421 -33.31 1.51 10.27
N LEU A 422 -33.93 2.61 10.72
CA LEU A 422 -33.94 3.04 12.10
C LEU A 422 -34.77 2.12 13.00
N SER A 423 -34.34 1.90 14.23
CA SER A 423 -35.11 1.22 15.27
C SER A 423 -36.09 2.14 16.01
N GLY A 424 -35.88 3.47 15.88
CA GLY A 424 -36.72 4.47 16.58
C GLY A 424 -36.39 4.66 18.06
N LYS A 425 -35.19 4.27 18.49
CA LYS A 425 -34.74 4.34 19.92
C LYS A 425 -33.95 5.61 20.24
N GLY A 426 -34.27 6.73 19.61
CA GLY A 426 -33.60 8.01 19.84
C GLY A 426 -32.51 8.26 18.78
N GLU A 427 -31.37 8.75 19.21
CA GLU A 427 -30.20 8.96 18.32
C GLU A 427 -29.51 7.62 18.02
N GLU A 428 -29.41 7.32 16.73
CA GLU A 428 -28.83 6.08 16.21
C GLU A 428 -27.67 6.41 15.29
N THR A 429 -26.59 5.62 15.38
CA THR A 429 -25.39 5.79 14.54
C THR A 429 -25.17 4.55 13.69
N PHE A 430 -24.89 4.77 12.41
CA PHE A 430 -24.53 3.72 11.46
C PHE A 430 -23.21 4.03 10.77
N MET A 431 -22.38 3.01 10.61
CA MET A 431 -21.17 2.99 9.81
C MET A 431 -21.00 1.57 9.26
N PRO A 432 -20.89 1.38 7.93
CA PRO A 432 -20.77 0.04 7.33
C PRO A 432 -19.46 -0.63 7.73
N ARG A 433 -19.47 -1.98 7.74
CA ARG A 433 -18.37 -2.81 8.27
C ARG A 433 -17.56 -3.49 7.18
N PHE A 434 -18.23 -3.98 6.11
CA PHE A 434 -17.67 -4.93 5.17
C PHE A 434 -17.57 -4.40 3.72
N ASN A 435 -17.46 -3.09 3.57
CA ASN A 435 -17.20 -2.44 2.28
C ASN A 435 -16.33 -1.20 2.46
N TYR A 436 -15.93 -0.63 1.36
CA TYR A 436 -15.41 0.73 1.23
C TYR A 436 -15.84 1.30 -0.12
N LYS A 437 -15.79 2.60 -0.26
CA LYS A 437 -16.22 3.36 -1.44
C LYS A 437 -15.19 4.41 -1.79
N GLY A 438 -15.21 4.91 -3.03
CA GLY A 438 -14.51 6.12 -3.45
C GLY A 438 -15.49 7.27 -3.61
N PHE A 439 -15.33 8.37 -2.87
CA PHE A 439 -16.29 9.46 -2.87
C PHE A 439 -15.76 10.76 -2.27
N GLN A 440 -16.34 11.86 -2.72
CA GLN A 440 -16.27 13.18 -2.07
C GLN A 440 -17.62 13.59 -1.51
N TYR A 441 -18.72 13.16 -2.17
CA TYR A 441 -20.09 13.57 -1.83
C TYR A 441 -20.90 12.39 -1.31
N VAL A 442 -21.78 12.66 -0.34
CA VAL A 442 -22.76 11.71 0.17
C VAL A 442 -24.14 12.30 0.09
N GLU A 443 -24.99 11.76 -0.79
CA GLU A 443 -26.41 12.12 -0.86
C GLU A 443 -27.18 11.23 0.12
N VAL A 444 -27.83 11.86 1.08
CA VAL A 444 -28.62 11.19 2.11
C VAL A 444 -30.10 11.46 1.82
N THR A 445 -30.88 10.37 1.67
CA THR A 445 -32.34 10.49 1.56
C THR A 445 -33.01 9.73 2.71
N ALA A 446 -34.16 10.26 3.18
CA ALA A 446 -34.93 9.69 4.26
C ALA A 446 -36.36 9.42 3.84
N SER A 447 -36.92 8.23 4.16
CA SER A 447 -38.29 7.85 3.82
C SER A 447 -39.35 8.46 4.74
N ALA A 448 -38.96 9.13 5.81
CA ALA A 448 -39.80 9.86 6.77
C ALA A 448 -39.02 11.08 7.31
N PRO A 449 -39.68 12.08 7.89
CA PRO A 449 -39.01 13.29 8.37
C PRO A 449 -37.89 13.00 9.37
N VAL A 450 -36.70 13.54 9.10
CA VAL A 450 -35.52 13.56 10.00
C VAL A 450 -34.92 14.96 9.95
N ILE A 451 -34.05 15.25 10.93
CA ILE A 451 -33.26 16.49 10.95
C ILE A 451 -31.81 16.10 10.80
N LEU A 452 -31.17 16.59 9.73
CA LEU A 452 -29.74 16.43 9.50
C LEU A 452 -29.05 17.79 9.48
N THR A 453 -27.90 17.85 10.12
CA THR A 453 -27.00 19.01 10.16
C THR A 453 -25.65 18.57 9.60
N GLN A 454 -24.74 19.53 9.39
CA GLN A 454 -23.38 19.21 8.95
C GLN A 454 -22.70 18.17 9.85
N GLN A 455 -22.95 18.20 11.16
CA GLN A 455 -22.38 17.27 12.14
C GLN A 455 -23.01 15.87 12.10
N SER A 456 -24.13 15.72 11.43
CA SER A 456 -24.82 14.42 11.33
C SER A 456 -24.03 13.39 10.51
N LEU A 457 -23.07 13.85 9.67
CA LEU A 457 -22.28 12.97 8.82
C LEU A 457 -20.79 13.30 8.91
N SER A 458 -19.99 12.26 9.07
CA SER A 458 -18.54 12.24 8.87
C SER A 458 -18.15 11.02 8.04
N ALA A 459 -16.90 10.91 7.64
CA ALA A 459 -16.38 9.75 6.96
C ALA A 459 -15.08 9.26 7.62
N SER A 460 -14.75 7.99 7.41
CA SER A 460 -13.45 7.42 7.71
C SER A 460 -12.67 7.26 6.41
N PHE A 461 -11.50 7.90 6.31
CA PHE A 461 -10.54 7.59 5.26
C PHE A 461 -9.85 6.28 5.62
N MET A 462 -10.02 5.27 4.76
CA MET A 462 -9.54 3.91 4.98
C MET A 462 -8.51 3.53 3.93
N HIS A 463 -7.42 2.93 4.39
CA HIS A 463 -6.38 2.32 3.55
C HIS A 463 -5.48 1.43 4.42
N SER A 464 -4.56 0.67 3.80
CA SER A 464 -3.48 0.01 4.53
C SER A 464 -2.64 1.06 5.26
N ASP A 465 -2.47 0.92 6.58
CA ASP A 465 -1.82 1.90 7.45
C ASP A 465 -0.29 1.82 7.33
N VAL A 466 0.20 2.18 6.14
CA VAL A 466 1.63 2.18 5.81
C VAL A 466 2.32 3.45 6.34
N PRO A 467 3.50 3.32 6.98
CA PRO A 467 4.23 4.48 7.47
C PRO A 467 4.67 5.41 6.34
N VAL A 468 4.64 6.72 6.60
CA VAL A 468 5.21 7.72 5.69
C VAL A 468 6.73 7.58 5.68
N ALA A 469 7.32 7.46 4.49
CA ALA A 469 8.76 7.37 4.26
C ALA A 469 9.33 8.61 3.58
N GLY A 470 8.51 9.41 2.89
CA GLY A 470 9.02 10.58 2.19
C GLY A 470 8.07 11.77 2.17
N THR A 471 8.66 12.96 2.05
CA THR A 471 7.91 14.22 1.88
C THR A 471 8.62 15.12 0.89
N ILE A 472 7.87 15.99 0.22
CA ILE A 472 8.44 17.10 -0.54
C ILE A 472 7.85 18.44 -0.07
N ARG A 473 8.60 19.49 -0.28
CA ARG A 473 8.14 20.87 -0.13
C ARG A 473 8.78 21.74 -1.22
N SER A 474 8.00 22.62 -1.82
CA SER A 474 8.52 23.51 -2.84
C SER A 474 7.93 24.91 -2.73
N SER A 475 8.60 25.91 -3.33
CA SER A 475 8.08 27.26 -3.49
C SER A 475 6.92 27.34 -4.48
N ASN A 476 6.63 26.30 -5.25
CA ASN A 476 5.52 26.24 -6.18
C ASN A 476 4.30 25.55 -5.55
N PRO A 477 3.21 26.31 -5.20
CA PRO A 477 2.03 25.74 -4.56
C PRO A 477 1.32 24.66 -5.40
N LEU A 478 1.37 24.77 -6.75
CA LEU A 478 0.74 23.79 -7.64
C LEU A 478 1.47 22.44 -7.55
N LEU A 479 2.80 22.48 -7.50
CA LEU A 479 3.60 21.25 -7.35
C LEU A 479 3.28 20.51 -6.04
N ASN A 480 3.16 21.25 -4.93
CA ASN A 480 2.80 20.70 -3.63
C ASN A 480 1.41 20.04 -3.67
N LYS A 481 0.42 20.71 -4.30
CA LYS A 481 -0.94 20.15 -4.45
C LYS A 481 -0.99 18.89 -5.34
N ILE A 482 -0.18 18.85 -6.40
CA ILE A 482 -0.08 17.65 -7.25
C ILE A 482 0.50 16.50 -6.43
N TRP A 483 1.52 16.73 -5.60
CA TRP A 483 2.08 15.71 -4.72
C TRP A 483 1.06 15.23 -3.67
N GLU A 484 0.32 16.16 -3.04
CA GLU A 484 -0.76 15.82 -2.11
C GLU A 484 -1.84 14.97 -2.78
N ALA A 485 -2.32 15.37 -3.97
CA ALA A 485 -3.32 14.62 -4.73
C ALA A 485 -2.80 13.22 -5.15
N THR A 486 -1.53 13.11 -5.53
CA THR A 486 -0.89 11.83 -5.87
C THR A 486 -0.87 10.90 -4.67
N ASN A 487 -0.47 11.40 -3.49
CA ASN A 487 -0.44 10.61 -2.26
C ASN A 487 -1.84 10.21 -1.79
N ASN A 488 -2.82 11.14 -1.86
CA ASN A 488 -4.21 10.84 -1.53
C ASN A 488 -4.75 9.72 -2.44
N THR A 489 -4.43 9.77 -3.74
CA THR A 489 -4.82 8.73 -4.69
C THR A 489 -4.12 7.40 -4.40
N TYR A 490 -2.81 7.41 -4.13
CA TYR A 490 -2.05 6.20 -3.82
C TYR A 490 -2.63 5.49 -2.59
N LEU A 491 -2.86 6.22 -1.49
CA LEU A 491 -3.45 5.67 -0.27
C LEU A 491 -4.89 5.19 -0.50
N SER A 492 -5.69 5.94 -1.25
CA SER A 492 -7.06 5.54 -1.62
C SER A 492 -7.13 4.21 -2.38
N ASN A 493 -6.01 3.80 -2.97
CA ASN A 493 -5.88 2.59 -3.76
C ASN A 493 -4.96 1.54 -3.12
N LEU A 494 -4.88 1.50 -1.77
CA LEU A 494 -4.01 0.57 -1.05
C LEU A 494 -4.78 -0.21 0.02
N PHE A 495 -5.29 -1.40 -0.34
CA PHE A 495 -6.11 -2.28 0.52
C PHE A 495 -5.50 -3.67 0.69
N GLY A 496 -4.23 -3.74 1.14
CA GLY A 496 -3.44 -4.97 1.24
C GLY A 496 -2.90 -5.46 -0.10
N TYR A 497 -3.18 -4.71 -1.15
CA TYR A 497 -2.64 -4.78 -2.51
C TYR A 497 -2.95 -3.45 -3.22
N PRO A 498 -2.18 -3.06 -4.25
CA PRO A 498 -2.52 -1.90 -5.06
C PRO A 498 -3.80 -2.15 -5.88
N THR A 499 -4.72 -1.18 -5.89
CA THR A 499 -5.90 -1.18 -6.77
C THR A 499 -5.81 -0.03 -7.77
N ASP A 500 -6.57 -0.13 -8.85
CA ASP A 500 -6.71 0.89 -9.88
C ASP A 500 -7.54 2.08 -9.39
N CYS A 501 -8.72 1.79 -8.83
CA CYS A 501 -9.66 2.77 -8.30
C CYS A 501 -10.47 2.23 -7.11
N PRO A 502 -10.93 3.11 -6.16
CA PRO A 502 -11.58 2.64 -4.94
C PRO A 502 -13.10 2.46 -5.07
N GLN A 503 -13.73 2.80 -6.20
CA GLN A 503 -15.18 2.80 -6.34
C GLN A 503 -15.72 1.71 -7.26
N ARG A 504 -15.41 1.71 -8.57
CA ARG A 504 -16.08 0.84 -9.55
C ARG A 504 -15.39 -0.50 -9.79
N GLU A 505 -14.04 -0.57 -9.68
CA GLU A 505 -13.28 -1.77 -10.00
C GLU A 505 -12.67 -2.43 -8.77
N LYS A 506 -11.88 -1.69 -7.99
CA LYS A 506 -11.14 -2.20 -6.82
C LYS A 506 -10.22 -3.37 -7.16
N ASN A 507 -9.71 -3.39 -8.40
CA ASN A 507 -8.94 -4.48 -8.97
C ASN A 507 -7.44 -4.26 -8.85
N GLY A 508 -6.69 -5.35 -8.67
CA GLY A 508 -5.23 -5.36 -8.72
C GLY A 508 -4.72 -5.35 -10.16
N TRP A 509 -5.01 -4.28 -10.91
CA TRP A 509 -4.47 -4.10 -12.26
C TRP A 509 -2.94 -4.01 -12.21
N THR A 510 -2.28 -4.91 -12.92
CA THR A 510 -0.83 -5.05 -12.85
C THR A 510 -0.09 -3.87 -13.48
N GLY A 511 -0.64 -3.25 -14.53
CA GLY A 511 -0.11 -2.02 -15.11
C GLY A 511 -0.06 -0.88 -14.12
N ASP A 512 -1.17 -0.59 -13.48
CA ASP A 512 -1.28 0.45 -12.44
C ASP A 512 -0.29 0.22 -11.31
N GLY A 513 -0.19 -1.03 -10.84
CA GLY A 513 0.69 -1.37 -9.72
C GLY A 513 2.17 -1.15 -10.00
N HIS A 514 2.69 -1.57 -11.18
CA HIS A 514 4.13 -1.43 -11.44
C HIS A 514 4.54 -0.03 -11.90
N ILE A 515 3.64 0.71 -12.56
CA ILE A 515 3.94 2.07 -12.99
C ILE A 515 4.20 2.97 -11.80
N ASN A 516 3.42 2.80 -10.72
CA ASN A 516 3.48 3.64 -9.55
C ASN A 516 4.35 3.09 -8.40
N ILE A 517 5.15 2.04 -8.65
CA ILE A 517 5.99 1.42 -7.63
C ILE A 517 6.95 2.41 -6.97
N GLU A 518 7.60 3.27 -7.75
CA GLU A 518 8.55 4.25 -7.21
C GLU A 518 7.84 5.32 -6.37
N THR A 519 6.67 5.79 -6.79
CA THR A 519 5.83 6.69 -5.98
C THR A 519 5.51 6.07 -4.62
N GLY A 520 5.11 4.79 -4.62
CA GLY A 520 4.86 4.05 -3.38
C GLY A 520 6.08 3.95 -2.49
N LEU A 521 7.22 3.53 -3.05
CA LEU A 521 8.44 3.28 -2.28
C LEU A 521 9.15 4.55 -1.79
N TYR A 522 9.03 5.68 -2.52
CA TYR A 522 9.56 6.96 -2.03
C TYR A 522 8.72 7.55 -0.91
N ASN A 523 7.39 7.49 -1.02
CA ASN A 523 6.49 8.16 -0.08
C ASN A 523 6.13 7.30 1.13
N TYR A 524 6.16 5.95 1.01
CA TYR A 524 5.66 5.04 2.06
C TYR A 524 6.56 3.83 2.27
N ASP A 525 6.60 3.33 3.50
CA ASP A 525 7.19 2.02 3.84
C ASP A 525 6.14 0.92 3.59
N ALA A 526 5.93 0.61 2.30
CA ALA A 526 4.88 -0.30 1.83
C ALA A 526 5.41 -1.68 1.37
N VAL A 527 6.65 -2.05 1.71
CA VAL A 527 7.31 -3.27 1.21
C VAL A 527 6.50 -4.53 1.48
N THR A 528 5.88 -4.66 2.66
CA THR A 528 5.10 -5.85 3.05
C THR A 528 3.82 -6.01 2.21
N ILE A 529 3.23 -4.90 1.75
CA ILE A 529 2.09 -4.92 0.82
C ILE A 529 2.52 -5.53 -0.53
N TYR A 530 3.68 -5.11 -1.04
CA TYR A 530 4.21 -5.66 -2.29
C TYR A 530 4.67 -7.11 -2.14
N GLU A 531 5.26 -7.51 -1.00
CA GLU A 531 5.60 -8.91 -0.72
C GLU A 531 4.36 -9.81 -0.76
N LYS A 532 3.26 -9.37 -0.12
CA LYS A 532 1.98 -10.09 -0.16
C LYS A 532 1.43 -10.16 -1.59
N TRP A 533 1.42 -9.04 -2.31
CA TRP A 533 0.88 -9.01 -3.68
C TRP A 533 1.71 -9.83 -4.67
N MET A 534 3.04 -9.86 -4.51
CA MET A 534 3.90 -10.74 -5.30
C MET A 534 3.68 -12.23 -4.95
N ALA A 535 3.25 -12.55 -3.74
CA ALA A 535 2.79 -13.90 -3.42
C ALA A 535 1.51 -14.25 -4.20
N ASP A 536 0.55 -13.32 -4.34
CA ASP A 536 -0.64 -13.50 -5.18
C ASP A 536 -0.27 -13.73 -6.66
N HIS A 537 0.75 -13.02 -7.18
CA HIS A 537 1.27 -13.27 -8.54
C HIS A 537 1.80 -14.70 -8.70
N ARG A 538 2.52 -15.22 -7.70
CA ARG A 538 3.02 -16.60 -7.71
C ARG A 538 1.89 -17.62 -7.65
N ASP A 539 0.82 -17.35 -6.89
CA ASP A 539 -0.37 -18.18 -6.81
C ASP A 539 -1.17 -18.20 -8.12
N GLU A 540 -1.17 -17.09 -8.87
CA GLU A 540 -1.91 -16.94 -10.12
C GLU A 540 -1.16 -17.51 -11.33
N GLN A 541 0.17 -17.53 -11.31
CA GLN A 541 0.93 -17.88 -12.52
C GLN A 541 0.60 -19.29 -13.03
N GLN A 542 0.24 -19.39 -14.30
CA GLN A 542 0.00 -20.66 -14.99
C GLN A 542 1.30 -21.46 -15.15
N PRO A 543 1.23 -22.80 -15.27
CA PRO A 543 2.42 -23.63 -15.46
C PRO A 543 3.30 -23.25 -16.66
N ASN A 544 2.71 -22.71 -17.74
CA ASN A 544 3.42 -22.21 -18.91
C ASN A 544 4.07 -20.82 -18.70
N GLY A 545 3.84 -20.17 -17.57
CA GLY A 545 4.40 -18.87 -17.23
C GLY A 545 3.44 -17.68 -17.43
N LEU A 546 2.28 -17.88 -18.05
CA LEU A 546 1.28 -16.82 -18.26
C LEU A 546 0.77 -16.28 -16.92
N LEU A 547 0.64 -14.95 -16.82
CA LEU A 547 0.03 -14.21 -15.70
C LEU A 547 -1.22 -13.47 -16.19
N PRO A 548 -2.25 -13.30 -15.34
CA PRO A 548 -3.38 -12.44 -15.69
C PRO A 548 -3.04 -10.96 -15.46
N CYS A 549 -3.75 -10.06 -16.11
CA CYS A 549 -3.56 -8.61 -15.93
C CYS A 549 -4.18 -8.05 -14.66
N ILE A 550 -5.11 -8.77 -14.04
CA ILE A 550 -5.73 -8.46 -12.73
C ILE A 550 -5.33 -9.55 -11.73
N ILE A 551 -4.74 -9.17 -10.60
CA ILE A 551 -4.26 -10.10 -9.57
C ILE A 551 -4.72 -9.66 -8.18
N PRO A 552 -5.44 -10.52 -7.42
CA PRO A 552 -5.98 -11.83 -7.84
C PRO A 552 -7.02 -11.74 -8.94
N THR A 553 -7.07 -12.74 -9.83
CA THR A 553 -8.05 -12.80 -10.92
C THR A 553 -9.24 -13.69 -10.57
N THR A 554 -10.35 -13.44 -11.27
CA THR A 554 -11.60 -14.19 -11.12
C THR A 554 -12.06 -14.72 -12.48
N GLY A 555 -13.33 -14.56 -12.82
CA GLY A 555 -13.88 -14.90 -14.12
C GLY A 555 -13.39 -14.04 -15.30
N TRP A 556 -12.66 -12.94 -15.05
CA TRP A 556 -11.99 -12.16 -16.09
C TRP A 556 -10.93 -12.96 -16.83
N GLY A 557 -10.16 -13.79 -16.11
CA GLY A 557 -9.23 -14.75 -16.69
C GLY A 557 -7.89 -14.18 -17.11
N TYR A 558 -7.26 -14.82 -18.10
CA TYR A 558 -5.85 -14.63 -18.46
C TYR A 558 -5.64 -14.03 -19.86
N GLU A 559 -6.63 -14.10 -20.73
CA GLU A 559 -6.46 -13.76 -22.15
C GLU A 559 -6.85 -12.33 -22.48
N THR A 560 -7.83 -11.79 -21.77
CA THR A 560 -8.39 -10.47 -22.07
C THR A 560 -7.55 -9.35 -21.45
N GLY A 561 -7.18 -8.36 -22.25
CA GLY A 561 -6.52 -7.14 -21.79
C GLY A 561 -5.16 -7.41 -21.13
N ASN A 562 -4.28 -8.20 -21.78
CA ASN A 562 -3.05 -8.69 -21.17
C ASN A 562 -1.83 -8.45 -22.08
N GLY A 563 -0.64 -8.41 -21.47
CA GLY A 563 0.63 -8.28 -22.18
C GLY A 563 1.78 -7.82 -21.30
N PRO A 564 3.03 -7.79 -21.83
CA PRO A 564 4.20 -7.38 -21.07
C PRO A 564 4.14 -5.97 -20.47
N ASP A 565 3.48 -5.05 -21.13
CA ASP A 565 3.26 -3.68 -20.66
C ASP A 565 2.40 -3.61 -19.36
N TRP A 566 1.68 -4.69 -19.02
CA TRP A 566 0.98 -4.87 -17.74
C TRP A 566 1.67 -5.89 -16.82
N THR A 567 1.82 -7.13 -17.30
CA THR A 567 2.25 -8.26 -16.46
C THR A 567 3.74 -8.35 -16.17
N SER A 568 4.57 -7.42 -16.69
CA SER A 568 5.96 -7.22 -16.24
C SER A 568 6.09 -6.85 -14.77
N THR A 569 4.99 -6.58 -14.10
CA THR A 569 4.87 -6.44 -12.64
C THR A 569 5.66 -7.48 -11.88
N ILE A 570 5.63 -8.75 -12.33
CA ILE A 570 6.35 -9.87 -11.70
C ILE A 570 7.87 -9.66 -11.63
N ALA A 571 8.43 -8.86 -12.54
CA ALA A 571 9.85 -8.52 -12.58
C ALA A 571 10.13 -7.13 -11.98
N ILE A 572 9.32 -6.13 -12.35
CA ILE A 572 9.57 -4.72 -12.03
C ILE A 572 9.42 -4.46 -10.53
N ILE A 573 8.37 -4.99 -9.87
CA ILE A 573 8.16 -4.74 -8.44
C ILE A 573 9.26 -5.38 -7.58
N PRO A 574 9.60 -6.69 -7.71
CA PRO A 574 10.67 -7.26 -6.90
C PRO A 574 12.05 -6.60 -7.13
N TRP A 575 12.32 -6.12 -8.35
CA TRP A 575 13.53 -5.39 -8.66
C TRP A 575 13.59 -4.03 -7.95
N ASN A 576 12.49 -3.26 -7.97
CA ASN A 576 12.42 -1.98 -7.28
C ASN A 576 12.49 -2.14 -5.75
N VAL A 577 11.83 -3.16 -5.18
CA VAL A 577 11.96 -3.48 -3.76
C VAL A 577 13.42 -3.77 -3.41
N TYR A 578 14.13 -4.55 -4.22
CA TYR A 578 15.57 -4.78 -4.04
C TYR A 578 16.39 -3.49 -4.08
N LEU A 579 16.13 -2.60 -5.05
CA LEU A 579 16.84 -1.33 -5.16
C LEU A 579 16.61 -0.42 -3.94
N PHE A 580 15.39 -0.34 -3.44
CA PHE A 580 15.03 0.58 -2.36
C PHE A 580 15.37 0.05 -0.97
N TYR A 581 15.27 -1.26 -0.74
CA TYR A 581 15.50 -1.87 0.58
C TYR A 581 16.84 -2.60 0.72
N GLY A 582 17.51 -2.91 -0.39
CA GLY A 582 18.70 -3.78 -0.39
C GLY A 582 18.37 -5.24 -0.05
N ASP A 583 17.07 -5.56 0.04
CA ASP A 583 16.57 -6.89 0.35
C ASP A 583 16.30 -7.69 -0.93
N SER A 584 17.10 -8.70 -1.15
CA SER A 584 16.98 -9.58 -2.32
C SER A 584 15.96 -10.71 -2.16
N LYS A 585 15.31 -10.85 -0.98
CA LYS A 585 14.42 -11.99 -0.70
C LYS A 585 13.24 -12.05 -1.66
N LEU A 586 12.51 -10.94 -1.85
CA LEU A 586 11.35 -10.92 -2.76
C LEU A 586 11.76 -11.25 -4.19
N LEU A 587 12.90 -10.72 -4.66
CA LEU A 587 13.43 -11.00 -5.98
C LEU A 587 13.83 -12.49 -6.12
N ALA A 588 14.41 -13.09 -5.07
CA ALA A 588 14.74 -14.51 -5.03
C ALA A 588 13.48 -15.39 -5.06
N ASP A 589 12.46 -15.04 -4.26
CA ASP A 589 11.18 -15.74 -4.21
C ASP A 589 10.44 -15.71 -5.55
N CYS A 590 10.59 -14.64 -6.31
CA CYS A 590 9.96 -14.47 -7.64
C CYS A 590 10.84 -14.95 -8.80
N TYR A 591 12.12 -15.27 -8.59
CA TYR A 591 13.07 -15.55 -9.67
C TYR A 591 12.56 -16.61 -10.65
N GLY A 592 12.09 -17.75 -10.16
CA GLY A 592 11.55 -18.83 -11.00
C GLY A 592 10.30 -18.41 -11.77
N ASN A 593 9.49 -17.51 -11.21
CA ASN A 593 8.29 -16.99 -11.83
C ASN A 593 8.64 -15.99 -12.96
N ILE A 594 9.60 -15.11 -12.71
CA ILE A 594 10.11 -14.17 -13.71
C ILE A 594 10.70 -14.96 -14.89
N LYS A 595 11.48 -16.00 -14.60
CA LYS A 595 12.07 -16.86 -15.64
C LYS A 595 11.00 -17.49 -16.52
N ARG A 596 10.01 -18.18 -15.94
CA ARG A 596 8.91 -18.79 -16.70
C ARG A 596 8.13 -17.77 -17.52
N TYR A 597 7.94 -16.58 -16.99
CA TYR A 597 7.24 -15.49 -17.69
C TYR A 597 8.01 -15.01 -18.92
N VAL A 598 9.31 -14.77 -18.78
CA VAL A 598 10.19 -14.36 -19.89
C VAL A 598 10.29 -15.49 -20.94
N ASP A 599 10.45 -16.75 -20.50
CA ASP A 599 10.50 -17.91 -21.39
C ASP A 599 9.20 -18.07 -22.20
N TYR A 600 8.03 -17.88 -21.56
CA TYR A 600 6.73 -17.88 -22.24
C TYR A 600 6.64 -16.84 -23.37
N ILE A 601 7.16 -15.63 -23.13
CA ILE A 601 7.13 -14.58 -24.15
C ILE A 601 8.08 -14.92 -25.29
N ASP A 602 9.31 -15.39 -24.99
CA ASP A 602 10.29 -15.75 -26.03
C ASP A 602 9.80 -16.93 -26.90
N GLU A 603 9.16 -17.94 -26.27
CA GLU A 603 8.54 -19.06 -26.99
C GLU A 603 7.44 -18.59 -27.95
N LYS A 604 6.56 -17.70 -27.45
CA LYS A 604 5.44 -17.17 -28.22
C LYS A 604 5.87 -16.17 -29.33
N TYR A 605 6.94 -15.42 -29.07
CA TYR A 605 7.45 -14.35 -29.96
C TYR A 605 8.94 -14.47 -30.19
N PRO A 606 9.41 -15.52 -30.90
CA PRO A 606 10.84 -15.81 -31.06
C PRO A 606 11.61 -14.77 -31.88
N SER A 607 10.94 -13.82 -32.53
CA SER A 607 11.58 -12.70 -33.21
C SER A 607 12.21 -11.68 -32.23
N GLY A 608 11.82 -11.71 -30.94
CA GLY A 608 12.17 -10.68 -29.96
C GLY A 608 11.25 -9.45 -30.00
N LEU A 609 10.21 -9.45 -30.84
CA LEU A 609 9.18 -8.40 -30.91
C LEU A 609 7.83 -9.00 -30.54
N THR A 610 7.04 -8.31 -29.71
CA THR A 610 5.73 -8.78 -29.28
C THR A 610 4.63 -7.72 -29.46
N PRO A 611 3.58 -8.00 -30.25
CA PRO A 611 2.39 -7.16 -30.37
C PRO A 611 1.37 -7.41 -29.25
N TRP A 612 1.65 -8.37 -28.36
CA TRP A 612 0.79 -8.73 -27.24
C TRP A 612 0.90 -7.69 -26.13
N GLY A 613 -0.16 -6.92 -25.91
CA GLY A 613 -0.22 -5.84 -24.93
C GLY A 613 -1.48 -4.99 -25.07
N LEU A 614 -1.64 -4.04 -24.15
CA LEU A 614 -2.70 -3.04 -24.17
C LEU A 614 -2.22 -1.71 -24.79
N GLY A 615 -0.93 -1.48 -24.80
CA GLY A 615 -0.33 -0.25 -25.31
C GLY A 615 -0.40 0.92 -24.34
N ASP A 616 -0.16 2.12 -24.83
CA ASP A 616 -0.20 3.35 -24.04
C ASP A 616 -1.66 3.74 -23.76
N TRP A 617 -2.19 3.27 -22.61
CA TRP A 617 -3.62 3.37 -22.27
C TRP A 617 -4.01 4.82 -22.03
N VAL A 618 -5.23 5.19 -22.50
CA VAL A 618 -5.80 6.54 -22.40
C VAL A 618 -4.84 7.65 -22.91
N PRO A 619 -4.33 7.55 -24.15
CA PRO A 619 -3.52 8.62 -24.72
C PRO A 619 -4.40 9.85 -25.03
N ILE A 620 -3.81 11.04 -25.10
CA ILE A 620 -4.54 12.30 -25.33
C ILE A 620 -4.97 12.40 -26.81
N LYS A 621 -4.03 12.31 -27.73
CA LYS A 621 -4.26 12.43 -29.18
C LYS A 621 -3.56 11.30 -29.95
N SER A 622 -2.29 11.08 -29.66
CA SER A 622 -1.42 10.21 -30.44
C SER A 622 -1.37 8.82 -29.83
N LYS A 623 -1.70 7.79 -30.59
CA LYS A 623 -1.67 6.40 -30.15
C LYS A 623 -0.34 5.75 -30.53
N ALA A 624 0.44 5.36 -29.53
CA ALA A 624 1.70 4.65 -29.73
C ALA A 624 1.48 3.21 -30.22
N SER A 625 2.46 2.67 -30.92
CA SER A 625 2.45 1.26 -31.33
C SER A 625 2.47 0.35 -30.12
N VAL A 626 1.46 -0.54 -29.99
CA VAL A 626 1.38 -1.58 -28.95
C VAL A 626 2.62 -2.47 -28.99
N GLU A 627 3.05 -2.89 -30.17
CA GLU A 627 4.25 -3.72 -30.32
C GLU A 627 5.52 -3.01 -29.82
N LEU A 628 5.64 -1.69 -30.02
CA LEU A 628 6.75 -0.90 -29.49
C LEU A 628 6.75 -0.91 -27.96
N THR A 629 5.62 -0.56 -27.35
CA THR A 629 5.50 -0.48 -25.89
C THR A 629 5.68 -1.83 -25.23
N SER A 630 4.95 -2.85 -25.68
CA SER A 630 5.00 -4.20 -25.12
C SER A 630 6.38 -4.85 -25.27
N THR A 631 7.06 -4.63 -26.40
CA THR A 631 8.45 -5.11 -26.59
C THR A 631 9.42 -4.41 -25.65
N ALA A 632 9.22 -3.13 -25.33
CA ALA A 632 10.06 -2.41 -24.38
C ALA A 632 9.93 -3.00 -22.95
N TYR A 633 8.73 -3.39 -22.53
CA TYR A 633 8.51 -4.06 -21.24
C TYR A 633 8.99 -5.51 -21.23
N TYR A 634 8.90 -6.22 -22.34
CA TYR A 634 9.54 -7.53 -22.52
C TYR A 634 11.06 -7.43 -22.36
N TYR A 635 11.68 -6.43 -22.97
CA TYR A 635 13.11 -6.14 -22.80
C TYR A 635 13.44 -5.85 -21.33
N ALA A 636 12.66 -5.00 -20.66
CA ALA A 636 12.87 -4.63 -19.26
C ALA A 636 12.84 -5.86 -18.34
N SER A 637 11.83 -6.74 -18.49
CA SER A 637 11.71 -7.98 -17.73
C SER A 637 12.88 -8.93 -17.97
N THR A 638 13.32 -9.07 -19.21
CA THR A 638 14.45 -9.90 -19.59
C THR A 638 15.77 -9.37 -19.02
N LEU A 639 15.95 -8.04 -19.03
CA LEU A 639 17.14 -7.40 -18.47
C LEU A 639 17.18 -7.55 -16.94
N ILE A 640 16.04 -7.37 -16.27
CA ILE A 640 15.92 -7.60 -14.81
C ILE A 640 16.26 -9.05 -14.48
N LEU A 641 15.75 -10.02 -15.25
CA LEU A 641 16.07 -11.44 -15.04
C LEU A 641 17.57 -11.72 -15.19
N ALA A 642 18.22 -11.14 -16.23
CA ALA A 642 19.66 -11.27 -16.40
C ALA A 642 20.46 -10.69 -15.23
N LYS A 643 20.04 -9.53 -14.69
CA LYS A 643 20.64 -8.89 -13.52
C LYS A 643 20.42 -9.72 -12.25
N ALA A 644 19.22 -10.23 -12.04
CA ALA A 644 18.88 -11.11 -10.92
C ALA A 644 19.67 -12.42 -10.98
N ALA A 645 19.83 -13.02 -12.16
CA ALA A 645 20.67 -14.20 -12.37
C ALA A 645 22.13 -13.96 -11.97
N LYS A 646 22.69 -12.79 -12.34
CA LYS A 646 24.03 -12.39 -11.90
C LYS A 646 24.11 -12.25 -10.38
N LEU A 647 23.14 -11.58 -9.77
CA LEU A 647 23.06 -11.37 -8.32
C LEU A 647 23.07 -12.70 -7.56
N PHE A 648 22.30 -13.69 -8.04
CA PHE A 648 22.17 -15.01 -7.42
C PHE A 648 23.19 -16.05 -7.88
N GLY A 649 24.23 -15.63 -8.62
CA GLY A 649 25.29 -16.53 -9.07
C GLY A 649 24.86 -17.57 -10.11
N LYS A 650 23.75 -17.37 -10.81
CA LYS A 650 23.21 -18.27 -11.86
C LYS A 650 23.85 -17.94 -13.22
N ALA A 651 25.12 -18.34 -13.39
CA ALA A 651 25.94 -17.91 -14.54
C ALA A 651 25.33 -18.26 -15.89
N ALA A 652 24.78 -19.47 -16.06
CA ALA A 652 24.17 -19.92 -17.32
C ALA A 652 22.94 -19.04 -17.68
N ASP A 653 22.05 -18.79 -16.72
CA ASP A 653 20.87 -17.94 -16.91
C ASP A 653 21.32 -16.50 -17.21
N HIS A 654 22.33 -15.97 -16.49
CA HIS A 654 22.85 -14.62 -16.77
C HIS A 654 23.30 -14.47 -18.22
N ILE A 655 24.07 -15.44 -18.75
CA ILE A 655 24.56 -15.41 -20.13
C ILE A 655 23.37 -15.48 -21.10
N ALA A 656 22.45 -16.43 -20.90
CA ALA A 656 21.32 -16.65 -21.79
C ALA A 656 20.39 -15.41 -21.86
N TYR A 657 19.98 -14.87 -20.69
CA TYR A 657 19.03 -13.73 -20.67
C TYR A 657 19.69 -12.41 -21.02
N LYS A 658 21.00 -12.24 -20.81
CA LYS A 658 21.74 -11.11 -21.34
C LYS A 658 21.79 -11.15 -22.88
N ALA A 659 22.00 -12.33 -23.48
CA ALA A 659 21.95 -12.51 -24.92
C ALA A 659 20.54 -12.28 -25.47
N LEU A 660 19.49 -12.78 -24.79
CA LEU A 660 18.10 -12.54 -25.20
C LEU A 660 17.75 -11.04 -25.13
N ALA A 661 18.12 -10.33 -24.06
CA ALA A 661 17.92 -8.88 -23.97
C ALA A 661 18.65 -8.14 -25.12
N GLY A 662 19.85 -8.57 -25.49
CA GLY A 662 20.57 -8.05 -26.66
C GLY A 662 19.83 -8.28 -27.99
N LYS A 663 19.28 -9.49 -28.17
CA LYS A 663 18.46 -9.84 -29.35
C LYS A 663 17.20 -8.95 -29.42
N ILE A 664 16.48 -8.80 -28.32
CA ILE A 664 15.27 -7.94 -28.25
C ILE A 664 15.64 -6.50 -28.60
N LYS A 665 16.69 -5.94 -27.97
CA LYS A 665 17.15 -4.58 -28.23
C LYS A 665 17.56 -4.38 -29.70
N GLN A 666 18.22 -5.36 -30.31
CA GLN A 666 18.59 -5.32 -31.71
C GLN A 666 17.35 -5.33 -32.61
N ALA A 667 16.43 -6.27 -32.42
CA ALA A 667 15.17 -6.36 -33.18
C ALA A 667 14.33 -5.09 -33.04
N PHE A 668 14.21 -4.56 -31.82
CA PHE A 668 13.50 -3.30 -31.54
C PHE A 668 14.08 -2.13 -32.33
N ASN A 669 15.40 -1.93 -32.28
CA ASN A 669 16.05 -0.83 -32.99
C ASN A 669 16.01 -1.01 -34.50
N ALA A 670 16.16 -2.24 -34.99
CA ALA A 670 16.07 -2.53 -36.44
C ALA A 670 14.68 -2.16 -37.01
N LYS A 671 13.62 -2.32 -36.23
CA LYS A 671 12.26 -2.04 -36.69
C LYS A 671 11.84 -0.59 -36.46
N TYR A 672 12.14 -0.01 -35.29
CA TYR A 672 11.55 1.25 -34.84
C TYR A 672 12.49 2.46 -34.90
N PHE A 673 13.80 2.27 -34.88
CA PHE A 673 14.75 3.37 -34.87
C PHE A 673 15.14 3.82 -36.27
N ASN A 674 14.82 5.07 -36.60
CA ASN A 674 15.27 5.68 -37.85
C ASN A 674 16.61 6.39 -37.64
N VAL A 675 17.71 5.80 -38.08
CA VAL A 675 19.07 6.32 -37.94
C VAL A 675 19.26 7.70 -38.59
N ALA A 676 18.57 7.97 -39.70
CA ALA A 676 18.71 9.24 -40.44
C ALA A 676 18.07 10.40 -39.65
N THR A 677 16.92 10.18 -39.02
CA THR A 677 16.18 11.22 -38.28
C THR A 677 16.47 11.22 -36.79
N GLY A 678 16.87 10.09 -36.19
CA GLY A 678 17.01 9.90 -34.76
C GLY A 678 15.65 9.79 -34.06
N LEU A 679 14.62 9.31 -34.77
CA LEU A 679 13.26 9.12 -34.24
C LEU A 679 12.96 7.64 -34.05
N TYR A 680 12.12 7.34 -33.07
CA TYR A 680 11.45 6.05 -32.92
C TYR A 680 10.02 6.14 -33.43
N GLY A 681 9.60 5.09 -34.17
CA GLY A 681 8.26 5.00 -34.72
C GLY A 681 7.88 6.23 -35.54
N THR A 682 6.80 6.90 -35.13
CA THR A 682 6.33 8.15 -35.75
C THR A 682 6.87 9.41 -35.06
N GLY A 683 7.70 9.27 -34.03
CA GLY A 683 8.29 10.38 -33.29
C GLY A 683 7.35 11.05 -32.28
N ILE A 684 6.25 10.40 -31.88
CA ILE A 684 5.37 10.89 -30.81
C ILE A 684 6.01 10.71 -29.44
N GLN A 685 5.51 11.45 -28.45
CA GLN A 685 6.14 11.55 -27.12
C GLN A 685 6.35 10.19 -26.46
N THR A 686 5.37 9.29 -26.48
CA THR A 686 5.50 7.94 -25.89
C THR A 686 6.53 7.10 -26.62
N GLU A 687 6.51 7.08 -27.96
CA GLU A 687 7.44 6.29 -28.76
C GLU A 687 8.90 6.77 -28.64
N MET A 688 9.11 8.03 -28.27
CA MET A 688 10.43 8.57 -27.98
C MET A 688 10.88 8.38 -26.52
N SER A 689 9.97 8.55 -25.56
CA SER A 689 10.30 8.49 -24.12
C SER A 689 10.50 7.07 -23.60
N VAL A 690 9.68 6.10 -24.03
CA VAL A 690 9.75 4.70 -23.56
C VAL A 690 11.11 4.03 -23.89
N PRO A 691 11.67 4.15 -25.10
CA PRO A 691 13.00 3.61 -25.39
C PRO A 691 14.12 4.27 -24.59
N LEU A 692 14.05 5.59 -24.34
CA LEU A 692 15.00 6.31 -23.48
C LEU A 692 14.94 5.78 -22.05
N TYR A 693 13.75 5.69 -21.50
CA TYR A 693 13.52 5.27 -20.11
C TYR A 693 14.04 3.84 -19.85
N TRP A 694 13.76 2.90 -20.75
CA TRP A 694 14.17 1.50 -20.58
C TRP A 694 15.59 1.20 -21.10
N GLY A 695 16.33 2.20 -21.61
CA GLY A 695 17.72 2.00 -22.09
C GLY A 695 17.82 1.22 -23.41
N LEU A 696 16.79 1.25 -24.24
CA LEU A 696 16.77 0.62 -25.56
C LEU A 696 17.54 1.43 -26.60
N VAL A 697 17.68 2.73 -26.40
CA VAL A 697 18.41 3.61 -27.33
C VAL A 697 19.90 3.21 -27.38
N PRO A 698 20.55 3.16 -28.59
CA PRO A 698 21.99 3.02 -28.66
C PRO A 698 22.71 4.17 -27.96
N ALA A 699 23.82 3.87 -27.27
CA ALA A 699 24.49 4.86 -26.41
C ALA A 699 24.97 6.10 -27.18
N ASP A 700 25.44 5.94 -28.40
CA ASP A 700 25.87 7.01 -29.29
C ASP A 700 24.71 7.86 -29.85
N GLN A 701 23.47 7.40 -29.77
CA GLN A 701 22.27 8.08 -30.26
C GLN A 701 21.45 8.71 -29.14
N GLN A 702 21.76 8.44 -27.86
CA GLN A 702 20.94 8.82 -26.69
C GLN A 702 20.69 10.34 -26.63
N ALA A 703 21.75 11.13 -26.75
CA ALA A 703 21.63 12.59 -26.72
C ALA A 703 20.77 13.14 -27.88
N ARG A 704 20.90 12.55 -29.09
CA ARG A 704 20.11 12.94 -30.27
C ARG A 704 18.63 12.60 -30.10
N VAL A 705 18.31 11.40 -29.60
CA VAL A 705 16.93 10.97 -29.36
C VAL A 705 16.29 11.83 -28.27
N ALA A 706 17.00 12.13 -27.19
CA ALA A 706 16.52 13.00 -26.12
C ALA A 706 16.28 14.44 -26.61
N ALA A 707 17.16 14.99 -27.43
CA ALA A 707 16.96 16.30 -28.07
C ALA A 707 15.73 16.32 -28.98
N ASN A 708 15.48 15.22 -29.72
CA ASN A 708 14.27 15.09 -30.51
C ASN A 708 12.99 14.97 -29.69
N LEU A 709 13.02 14.25 -28.55
CA LEU A 709 11.91 14.25 -27.59
C LEU A 709 11.63 15.65 -27.06
N ALA A 710 12.66 16.38 -26.64
CA ALA A 710 12.54 17.75 -26.16
C ALA A 710 11.93 18.67 -27.23
N LYS A 711 12.40 18.58 -28.48
CA LYS A 711 11.84 19.33 -29.63
C LYS A 711 10.38 18.97 -29.88
N ARG A 712 10.02 17.69 -29.77
CA ARG A 712 8.64 17.23 -29.95
C ARG A 712 7.73 17.83 -28.88
N VAL A 713 8.11 17.80 -27.62
CA VAL A 713 7.36 18.40 -26.50
C VAL A 713 7.17 19.91 -26.73
N MET A 714 8.22 20.62 -27.13
CA MET A 714 8.12 22.04 -27.43
C MET A 714 7.21 22.34 -28.64
N ALA A 715 7.29 21.52 -29.69
CA ALA A 715 6.43 21.63 -30.87
C ALA A 715 4.94 21.36 -30.55
N ASP A 716 4.68 20.50 -29.57
CA ASP A 716 3.34 20.24 -29.02
C ASP A 716 2.90 21.35 -28.03
N GLY A 717 3.62 22.48 -27.92
CA GLY A 717 3.27 23.62 -27.05
C GLY A 717 3.58 23.36 -25.57
N ASN A 718 4.56 22.56 -25.24
CA ASN A 718 4.89 22.06 -23.90
C ASN A 718 3.66 21.40 -23.24
N GLN A 719 2.96 20.57 -23.99
CA GLN A 719 1.81 19.80 -23.54
C GLN A 719 2.13 18.31 -23.55
N LEU A 720 1.50 17.58 -22.65
CA LEU A 720 1.50 16.11 -22.67
C LEU A 720 0.70 15.60 -23.89
N ASP A 721 1.22 14.57 -24.55
CA ASP A 721 0.50 13.77 -25.52
C ASP A 721 0.90 12.30 -25.32
N VAL A 722 0.56 11.79 -24.15
CA VAL A 722 0.92 10.46 -23.66
C VAL A 722 -0.27 9.81 -22.97
N GLY A 723 -0.28 8.49 -22.90
CA GLY A 723 -1.11 7.71 -22.00
C GLY A 723 -0.28 7.26 -20.79
N LEU A 724 -0.73 6.16 -20.17
CA LEU A 724 -0.17 5.58 -18.94
C LEU A 724 1.32 5.23 -19.08
N LEU A 725 1.75 4.57 -20.16
CA LEU A 725 3.14 4.14 -20.33
C LEU A 725 4.07 5.31 -20.68
N GLY A 726 3.57 6.25 -21.47
CA GLY A 726 4.31 7.47 -21.79
C GLY A 726 4.47 8.37 -20.55
N THR A 727 3.46 8.43 -19.67
CA THR A 727 3.53 9.17 -18.40
C THR A 727 4.61 8.60 -17.49
N LYS A 728 4.72 7.26 -17.39
CA LYS A 728 5.81 6.60 -16.65
C LYS A 728 7.19 7.06 -17.13
N ALA A 729 7.35 7.26 -18.42
CA ALA A 729 8.65 7.46 -19.05
C ALA A 729 9.08 8.92 -19.21
N ILE A 730 8.15 9.81 -19.58
CA ILE A 730 8.49 11.10 -20.20
C ILE A 730 9.27 12.05 -19.29
N LEU A 731 8.83 12.23 -18.03
CA LEU A 731 9.48 13.16 -17.12
C LEU A 731 10.91 12.72 -16.79
N SER A 732 11.10 11.41 -16.53
CA SER A 732 12.43 10.84 -16.29
C SER A 732 13.29 10.84 -17.54
N ALA A 733 12.74 10.47 -18.71
CA ALA A 733 13.48 10.49 -19.97
C ALA A 733 14.02 11.89 -20.32
N LEU A 734 13.26 12.94 -20.04
CA LEU A 734 13.71 14.33 -20.19
C LEU A 734 14.76 14.69 -19.14
N SER A 735 14.48 14.44 -17.84
CA SER A 735 15.35 14.87 -16.76
C SER A 735 16.71 14.19 -16.78
N ASP A 736 16.76 12.88 -17.01
CA ASP A 736 17.99 12.10 -17.04
C ASP A 736 18.89 12.44 -18.25
N ASN A 737 18.35 13.18 -19.22
CA ASN A 737 19.08 13.61 -20.42
C ASN A 737 19.27 15.12 -20.54
N GLY A 738 19.16 15.87 -19.42
CA GLY A 738 19.47 17.30 -19.33
C GLY A 738 18.36 18.26 -19.77
N TYR A 739 17.12 17.76 -19.88
CA TYR A 739 15.94 18.58 -20.25
C TYR A 739 14.96 18.73 -19.07
N SER A 740 15.48 18.87 -17.85
CA SER A 740 14.67 18.99 -16.63
C SER A 740 13.73 20.20 -16.60
N ASP A 741 14.13 21.32 -17.24
CA ASP A 741 13.26 22.50 -17.35
C ASP A 741 12.02 22.22 -18.21
N ILE A 742 12.15 21.38 -19.24
CA ILE A 742 11.01 20.95 -20.07
C ILE A 742 10.12 20.01 -19.26
N ALA A 743 10.70 19.05 -18.53
CA ALA A 743 9.95 18.15 -17.65
C ALA A 743 9.20 18.94 -16.57
N TYR A 744 9.83 19.95 -15.97
CA TYR A 744 9.20 20.81 -14.96
C TYR A 744 8.05 21.63 -15.55
N ARG A 745 8.20 22.21 -16.75
CA ARG A 745 7.10 22.91 -17.44
C ARG A 745 5.91 21.99 -17.76
N LEU A 746 6.15 20.72 -18.14
CA LEU A 746 5.10 19.72 -18.31
C LEU A 746 4.38 19.45 -16.99
N ALA A 747 5.14 19.22 -15.91
CA ALA A 747 4.62 18.89 -14.58
C ALA A 747 3.81 20.03 -13.93
N THR A 748 4.18 21.28 -14.19
CA THR A 748 3.58 22.45 -13.55
C THR A 748 2.59 23.22 -14.43
N ARG A 749 2.25 22.70 -15.60
CA ARG A 749 1.22 23.26 -16.47
C ARG A 749 -0.14 23.20 -15.78
N ASP A 750 -0.91 24.29 -15.80
CA ASP A 750 -2.27 24.41 -15.23
C ASP A 750 -3.40 24.38 -16.26
N GLN A 751 -3.04 24.17 -17.55
CA GLN A 751 -3.98 24.07 -18.65
C GLN A 751 -4.04 22.61 -19.16
N TYR A 752 -5.17 22.24 -19.76
CA TYR A 752 -5.40 20.94 -20.39
C TYR A 752 -4.35 20.64 -21.49
N PRO A 753 -3.85 19.43 -21.58
CA PRO A 753 -3.92 18.34 -20.61
C PRO A 753 -2.74 18.37 -19.62
N SER A 754 -3.01 18.24 -18.34
CA SER A 754 -1.97 18.18 -17.28
C SER A 754 -2.52 17.80 -15.92
N TRP A 755 -1.66 17.39 -14.99
CA TRP A 755 -1.99 17.24 -13.57
C TRP A 755 -2.50 18.56 -12.97
N GLY A 756 -1.86 19.70 -13.31
CA GLY A 756 -2.24 21.01 -12.81
C GLY A 756 -3.63 21.45 -13.29
N TRP A 757 -4.05 20.99 -14.47
CA TRP A 757 -5.42 21.19 -14.97
C TRP A 757 -6.45 20.56 -14.02
N TRP A 758 -6.23 19.34 -13.57
CA TRP A 758 -7.12 18.72 -12.59
C TRP A 758 -7.16 19.52 -11.29
N ILE A 759 -5.99 19.91 -10.75
CA ILE A 759 -5.90 20.68 -9.51
C ILE A 759 -6.58 22.06 -9.65
N ALA A 760 -6.38 22.77 -10.77
CA ALA A 760 -7.02 24.06 -11.03
C ALA A 760 -8.55 23.95 -11.10
N ASN A 761 -9.08 22.77 -11.41
CA ASN A 761 -10.51 22.45 -11.43
C ASN A 761 -11.00 21.73 -10.18
N GLY A 762 -10.26 21.79 -9.08
CA GLY A 762 -10.69 21.33 -7.75
C GLY A 762 -10.38 19.88 -7.42
N ALA A 763 -9.58 19.20 -8.24
CA ALA A 763 -9.17 17.83 -7.94
C ALA A 763 -8.34 17.72 -6.66
N THR A 764 -8.64 16.75 -5.84
CA THR A 764 -7.89 16.37 -4.63
C THR A 764 -7.25 14.99 -4.76
N THR A 765 -7.48 14.35 -5.89
CA THR A 765 -6.97 13.04 -6.34
C THR A 765 -6.60 13.12 -7.80
N LEU A 766 -5.85 12.16 -8.32
CA LEU A 766 -5.57 12.01 -9.75
C LEU A 766 -6.74 11.32 -10.45
N TYR A 767 -6.99 11.70 -11.69
CA TYR A 767 -8.08 11.16 -12.50
C TYR A 767 -7.55 10.13 -13.51
N GLU A 768 -8.44 9.28 -13.99
CA GLU A 768 -8.16 8.28 -15.02
C GLU A 768 -8.05 8.87 -16.42
N ASN A 769 -8.68 9.98 -16.66
CA ASN A 769 -8.71 10.64 -17.96
C ASN A 769 -8.27 12.10 -17.85
N TRP A 770 -7.61 12.60 -18.90
CA TRP A 770 -7.20 14.01 -18.95
C TRP A 770 -8.36 14.99 -19.01
N PRO A 771 -9.42 14.79 -19.84
CA PRO A 771 -10.63 15.62 -19.81
C PRO A 771 -11.43 15.41 -18.53
N LEU A 772 -12.01 16.51 -17.99
CA LEU A 772 -12.88 16.46 -16.80
C LEU A 772 -14.25 15.84 -17.07
N ASP A 773 -14.69 15.89 -18.31
CA ASP A 773 -16.02 15.46 -18.78
C ASP A 773 -15.93 14.29 -19.77
N ALA A 774 -14.93 13.45 -19.61
CA ALA A 774 -14.64 12.36 -20.56
C ALA A 774 -15.77 11.29 -20.68
N GLY A 775 -16.98 11.57 -20.22
CA GLY A 775 -18.17 10.72 -20.42
C GLY A 775 -18.40 9.68 -19.32
N ALA A 776 -18.84 8.49 -19.71
CA ALA A 776 -19.05 7.35 -18.81
C ALA A 776 -17.76 6.53 -18.67
N ASP A 777 -17.63 5.78 -17.58
CA ASP A 777 -16.49 4.88 -17.29
C ASP A 777 -15.19 5.59 -16.98
N ILE A 778 -15.24 6.52 -16.00
CA ILE A 778 -14.08 7.33 -15.60
C ILE A 778 -14.03 7.45 -14.09
N SER A 779 -12.93 7.06 -13.50
CA SER A 779 -12.63 7.30 -12.09
C SER A 779 -12.00 8.68 -11.88
N MET A 780 -12.46 9.40 -10.85
CA MET A 780 -11.80 10.62 -10.37
C MET A 780 -10.86 10.34 -9.19
N ASN A 781 -10.48 9.07 -8.97
CA ASN A 781 -9.50 8.64 -7.97
C ASN A 781 -8.75 7.42 -8.50
N HIS A 782 -7.83 7.64 -9.45
CA HIS A 782 -7.15 6.59 -10.20
C HIS A 782 -5.65 6.83 -10.22
N ILE A 783 -4.85 5.81 -9.88
CA ILE A 783 -3.41 5.98 -9.66
C ILE A 783 -2.55 5.92 -10.94
N MET A 784 -3.10 5.52 -12.08
CA MET A 784 -2.30 5.21 -13.27
C MET A 784 -1.35 6.33 -13.76
N PHE A 785 -1.67 7.59 -13.47
CA PHE A 785 -0.81 8.75 -13.78
C PHE A 785 0.05 9.22 -12.59
N GLY A 786 0.22 8.39 -11.56
CA GLY A 786 0.86 8.76 -10.30
C GLY A 786 2.39 8.68 -10.26
N GLU A 787 3.07 8.28 -11.34
CA GLU A 787 4.55 8.23 -11.40
C GLU A 787 5.22 9.59 -11.14
N ILE A 788 4.51 10.67 -11.37
CA ILE A 788 4.99 12.04 -11.03
C ILE A 788 5.41 12.13 -9.56
N GLY A 789 4.77 11.39 -8.65
CA GLY A 789 5.15 11.31 -7.24
C GLY A 789 6.58 10.79 -7.04
N GLY A 790 7.00 9.78 -7.77
CA GLY A 790 8.39 9.29 -7.77
C GLY A 790 9.36 10.27 -8.44
N TRP A 791 8.92 10.93 -9.52
CA TRP A 791 9.74 11.90 -10.23
C TRP A 791 10.12 13.12 -9.38
N PHE A 792 9.31 13.55 -8.43
CA PHE A 792 9.68 14.65 -7.52
C PHE A 792 10.98 14.35 -6.77
N TYR A 793 11.17 13.12 -6.31
CA TYR A 793 12.39 12.71 -5.60
C TYR A 793 13.57 12.55 -6.53
N LYS A 794 13.42 11.76 -7.60
CA LYS A 794 14.54 11.42 -8.51
C LYS A 794 14.83 12.50 -9.55
N GLY A 795 13.81 13.24 -10.00
CA GLY A 795 13.93 14.27 -11.05
C GLY A 795 14.29 15.65 -10.53
N ILE A 796 13.65 16.15 -9.45
CA ILE A 796 13.94 17.48 -8.89
C ILE A 796 14.86 17.36 -7.68
N GLY A 797 14.54 16.51 -6.71
CA GLY A 797 15.36 16.28 -5.51
C GLY A 797 16.68 15.58 -5.79
N GLY A 798 16.73 14.81 -6.87
CA GLY A 798 17.92 14.10 -7.31
C GLY A 798 18.29 12.89 -6.45
N ILE A 799 17.39 12.39 -5.61
CA ILE A 799 17.63 11.23 -4.74
C ILE A 799 17.32 9.95 -5.52
N LYS A 800 18.35 9.17 -5.85
CA LYS A 800 18.20 7.92 -6.60
C LYS A 800 18.93 6.76 -5.89
N PRO A 801 18.38 5.53 -5.84
CA PRO A 801 19.12 4.37 -5.36
C PRO A 801 20.23 4.00 -6.34
N ASP A 802 21.35 3.50 -5.82
CA ASP A 802 22.45 2.97 -6.64
C ASP A 802 22.24 1.47 -6.87
N GLU A 803 22.16 1.05 -8.14
CA GLU A 803 22.01 -0.36 -8.50
C GLU A 803 23.18 -1.24 -8.01
N GLN A 804 24.39 -0.67 -7.90
CA GLN A 804 25.57 -1.39 -7.45
C GLN A 804 25.62 -1.53 -5.91
N GLN A 805 24.99 -0.61 -5.20
CA GLN A 805 24.89 -0.59 -3.74
C GLN A 805 23.48 -0.23 -3.29
N PRO A 806 22.49 -1.15 -3.49
CA PRO A 806 21.08 -0.92 -3.26
C PRO A 806 20.76 -0.66 -1.78
N GLY A 807 19.49 -0.30 -1.51
CA GLY A 807 19.02 0.02 -0.16
C GLY A 807 19.60 1.35 0.33
N PHE A 808 19.88 2.26 -0.59
CA PHE A 808 20.53 3.54 -0.28
C PHE A 808 21.83 3.39 0.52
N LYS A 809 22.52 2.26 0.32
CA LYS A 809 23.87 2.06 0.85
C LYS A 809 24.85 3.06 0.22
N ASN A 810 24.73 3.27 -1.09
CA ASN A 810 25.21 4.46 -1.79
C ASN A 810 24.01 5.18 -2.41
N ILE A 811 23.96 6.49 -2.25
CA ILE A 811 22.89 7.35 -2.77
C ILE A 811 23.45 8.10 -3.97
N ILE A 812 22.80 7.98 -5.12
CA ILE A 812 23.10 8.88 -6.25
C ILE A 812 22.35 10.19 -5.99
N LEU A 813 23.10 11.28 -5.86
CA LEU A 813 22.56 12.62 -5.65
C LEU A 813 22.81 13.48 -6.89
N GLU A 814 21.71 13.79 -7.59
CA GLU A 814 21.74 14.49 -8.89
C GLU A 814 20.59 15.50 -8.99
N PRO A 815 20.55 16.53 -8.08
CA PRO A 815 19.46 17.48 -8.02
C PRO A 815 19.37 18.31 -9.31
N GLN A 816 18.13 18.67 -9.68
CA GLN A 816 17.86 19.50 -10.85
C GLN A 816 17.33 20.88 -10.41
N PHE A 817 18.15 21.91 -10.59
CA PHE A 817 17.84 23.29 -10.20
C PHE A 817 17.04 24.00 -11.31
N VAL A 818 15.82 23.52 -11.56
CA VAL A 818 14.98 23.94 -12.69
C VAL A 818 14.61 25.41 -12.66
N GLU A 819 14.49 26.02 -13.85
CA GLU A 819 14.04 27.41 -14.01
C GLU A 819 12.60 27.59 -13.51
N GLY A 820 12.31 28.73 -12.86
CA GLY A 820 10.96 29.00 -12.33
C GLY A 820 10.61 28.31 -11.01
N LEU A 821 11.58 27.65 -10.37
CA LEU A 821 11.46 27.09 -9.02
C LEU A 821 12.58 27.65 -8.15
N ASP A 822 12.23 28.30 -7.04
CA ASP A 822 13.18 28.99 -6.17
C ASP A 822 13.66 28.13 -5.00
N GLU A 823 12.81 27.21 -4.52
CA GLU A 823 13.11 26.34 -3.39
C GLU A 823 12.46 24.97 -3.60
N PHE A 824 13.21 23.92 -3.26
CA PHE A 824 12.70 22.55 -3.25
C PHE A 824 13.42 21.74 -2.19
N GLU A 825 12.66 20.94 -1.46
CA GLU A 825 13.15 19.96 -0.49
C GLU A 825 12.48 18.60 -0.72
N ALA A 826 13.28 17.57 -0.77
CA ALA A 826 12.83 16.18 -0.72
C ALA A 826 13.49 15.46 0.46
N THR A 827 12.66 14.76 1.24
CA THR A 827 13.16 13.87 2.29
C THR A 827 12.72 12.45 2.00
N HIS A 828 13.59 11.47 2.25
CA HIS A 828 13.26 10.06 2.13
C HIS A 828 13.90 9.26 3.26
N LYS A 829 13.09 8.53 4.02
CA LYS A 829 13.53 7.62 5.06
C LYS A 829 13.79 6.24 4.45
N GLY A 830 14.99 6.04 3.94
CA GLY A 830 15.44 4.73 3.48
C GLY A 830 15.80 3.76 4.63
N PRO A 831 16.21 2.54 4.29
CA PRO A 831 16.60 1.52 5.29
C PRO A 831 17.73 1.94 6.21
N GLN A 832 18.62 2.84 5.76
CA GLN A 832 19.73 3.34 6.56
C GLN A 832 19.38 4.56 7.43
N GLY A 833 18.29 5.27 7.11
CA GLY A 833 17.87 6.50 7.79
C GLY A 833 17.40 7.59 6.83
N ASN A 834 17.31 8.81 7.34
CA ASN A 834 16.80 9.94 6.57
C ASN A 834 17.82 10.48 5.57
N ILE A 835 17.38 10.61 4.33
CA ILE A 835 18.08 11.28 3.24
C ILE A 835 17.35 12.61 3.02
N VAL A 836 18.10 13.71 2.95
CA VAL A 836 17.54 15.04 2.65
C VAL A 836 18.31 15.65 1.48
N SER A 837 17.58 16.20 0.53
CA SER A 837 18.10 17.06 -0.54
C SER A 837 17.25 18.31 -0.59
N SER A 838 17.80 19.44 -0.12
CA SER A 838 17.11 20.73 0.02
C SER A 838 17.91 21.83 -0.65
N TRP A 839 17.31 22.54 -1.60
CA TRP A 839 17.98 23.61 -2.29
C TRP A 839 17.14 24.88 -2.40
N LYS A 840 17.84 26.03 -2.44
CA LYS A 840 17.24 27.35 -2.56
C LYS A 840 18.09 28.25 -3.43
N LYS A 841 17.45 29.02 -4.32
CA LYS A 841 18.06 30.02 -5.17
C LYS A 841 17.94 31.42 -4.53
N GLU A 842 19.05 32.09 -4.32
CA GLU A 842 19.10 33.44 -3.76
C GLU A 842 20.24 34.25 -4.41
N GLY A 843 19.93 35.42 -5.00
CA GLY A 843 20.94 36.32 -5.53
C GLY A 843 21.86 35.78 -6.61
N GLY A 844 21.34 34.88 -7.45
CA GLY A 844 22.13 34.20 -8.51
C GLY A 844 22.96 33.03 -8.02
N LEU A 845 22.84 32.66 -6.75
CA LEU A 845 23.50 31.52 -6.11
C LEU A 845 22.45 30.46 -5.74
N THR A 846 22.75 29.18 -6.00
CA THR A 846 21.97 28.07 -5.47
C THR A 846 22.69 27.46 -4.26
N ARG A 847 22.04 27.51 -3.09
CA ARG A 847 22.47 26.78 -1.91
C ARG A 847 21.78 25.42 -1.87
N TRP A 848 22.54 24.37 -1.72
CA TRP A 848 22.03 23.02 -1.63
C TRP A 848 22.58 22.34 -0.37
N GLU A 849 21.66 21.85 0.45
CA GLU A 849 21.96 21.15 1.70
C GLU A 849 21.57 19.68 1.56
N VAL A 850 22.45 18.81 2.02
CA VAL A 850 22.31 17.37 1.89
C VAL A 850 22.53 16.70 3.23
N THR A 851 21.66 15.76 3.57
CA THR A 851 21.85 14.82 4.67
C THR A 851 22.03 13.41 4.13
N ILE A 852 23.14 12.77 4.47
CA ILE A 852 23.45 11.37 4.16
C ILE A 852 23.42 10.61 5.49
N PRO A 853 22.53 9.62 5.67
CA PRO A 853 22.39 8.90 6.92
C PRO A 853 23.66 8.10 7.28
N ALA A 854 23.82 7.79 8.55
CA ALA A 854 24.87 6.88 9.02
C ALA A 854 24.84 5.56 8.22
N ASN A 855 26.00 4.92 8.09
CA ASN A 855 26.16 3.68 7.36
C ASN A 855 25.86 3.77 5.84
N SER A 856 25.67 4.98 5.31
CA SER A 856 25.53 5.27 3.87
C SER A 856 26.67 6.11 3.33
N SER A 857 26.81 6.14 2.02
CA SER A 857 27.61 7.07 1.24
C SER A 857 26.76 7.71 0.15
N ALA A 858 27.27 8.74 -0.49
CA ALA A 858 26.64 9.31 -1.67
C ALA A 858 27.64 9.56 -2.79
N THR A 859 27.15 9.43 -4.01
CA THR A 859 27.83 9.86 -5.24
C THR A 859 27.08 11.06 -5.79
N VAL A 860 27.68 12.24 -5.65
CA VAL A 860 27.12 13.50 -6.13
C VAL A 860 27.51 13.71 -7.59
N ARG A 861 26.53 14.03 -8.44
CA ARG A 861 26.70 14.37 -9.83
C ARG A 861 26.06 15.73 -10.06
N LEU A 862 26.86 16.72 -10.41
CA LEU A 862 26.37 18.07 -10.72
C LEU A 862 26.86 18.49 -12.09
N PRO A 863 26.01 19.12 -12.92
CA PRO A 863 26.42 19.62 -14.24
C PRO A 863 27.46 20.73 -14.08
N HIS A 864 28.28 20.94 -15.10
CA HIS A 864 29.41 21.87 -15.19
C HIS A 864 29.10 23.30 -14.71
N ARG A 865 29.33 23.56 -13.41
CA ARG A 865 29.17 24.85 -12.75
C ARG A 865 30.29 25.02 -11.72
N ARG A 866 30.58 26.23 -11.33
CA ARG A 866 31.47 26.50 -10.21
C ARG A 866 30.77 26.11 -8.92
N ILE A 867 31.35 25.16 -8.20
CA ILE A 867 30.77 24.57 -6.98
C ILE A 867 31.75 24.76 -5.82
N THR A 868 31.20 25.19 -4.67
CA THR A 868 31.91 25.11 -3.40
C THR A 868 31.21 24.12 -2.49
N LEU A 869 31.97 23.31 -1.78
CA LEU A 869 31.53 22.42 -0.73
C LEU A 869 32.12 22.91 0.60
N GLN A 870 31.27 23.31 1.53
CA GLN A 870 31.70 23.86 2.85
C GLN A 870 32.78 24.96 2.67
N GLY A 871 32.59 25.86 1.70
CA GLY A 871 33.48 26.96 1.39
C GLY A 871 34.73 26.64 0.57
N LYS A 872 34.94 25.36 0.17
CA LYS A 872 36.05 24.94 -0.67
C LYS A 872 35.60 24.65 -2.09
N VAL A 873 36.30 25.16 -3.10
CA VAL A 873 36.01 24.87 -4.52
C VAL A 873 36.27 23.39 -4.79
N VAL A 874 35.30 22.74 -5.45
CA VAL A 874 35.38 21.33 -5.89
C VAL A 874 35.26 21.22 -7.41
N ASP A 875 35.83 20.15 -7.98
CA ASP A 875 35.76 19.86 -9.41
C ASP A 875 34.37 19.33 -9.77
N ALA A 876 33.58 20.13 -10.45
CA ALA A 876 32.21 19.78 -10.88
C ALA A 876 32.19 18.79 -12.07
N GLY A 877 33.30 18.57 -12.73
CA GLY A 877 33.41 17.67 -13.92
C GLY A 877 33.48 16.19 -13.57
N LYS A 878 33.58 15.85 -12.28
CA LYS A 878 33.72 14.47 -11.79
C LYS A 878 32.71 14.15 -10.69
N PRO A 879 32.19 12.91 -10.64
CA PRO A 879 31.40 12.47 -9.49
C PRO A 879 32.15 12.64 -8.17
N LEU A 880 31.51 13.27 -7.18
CA LEU A 880 32.08 13.48 -5.85
C LEU A 880 31.54 12.43 -4.88
N ALA A 881 32.43 11.66 -4.25
CA ALA A 881 32.06 10.71 -3.21
C ALA A 881 31.99 11.40 -1.85
N LEU A 882 30.89 11.20 -1.13
CA LEU A 882 30.66 11.72 0.21
C LEU A 882 30.36 10.56 1.17
N ALA A 883 30.87 10.65 2.39
CA ALA A 883 30.48 9.80 3.50
C ALA A 883 29.14 10.26 4.12
N SER A 884 28.67 9.55 5.15
CA SER A 884 27.54 10.00 5.97
C SER A 884 27.81 11.38 6.60
N GLY A 885 26.77 12.21 6.78
CA GLY A 885 26.92 13.53 7.37
C GLY A 885 26.02 14.58 6.70
N HIS A 886 26.21 15.84 7.11
CA HIS A 886 25.54 16.99 6.58
C HIS A 886 26.50 17.83 5.73
N TYR A 887 26.09 18.19 4.54
CA TYR A 887 26.90 18.90 3.58
C TYR A 887 26.15 20.11 3.02
N ARG A 888 26.93 21.21 2.80
CA ARG A 888 26.41 22.43 2.21
C ARG A 888 27.21 22.78 0.97
N PHE A 889 26.51 22.91 -0.13
CA PHE A 889 27.02 23.33 -1.41
C PHE A 889 26.56 24.73 -1.76
N GLU A 890 27.42 25.49 -2.44
CA GLU A 890 27.04 26.72 -3.12
C GLU A 890 27.43 26.57 -4.59
N ILE A 891 26.47 26.82 -5.48
CA ILE A 891 26.55 26.54 -6.91
C ILE A 891 26.23 27.83 -7.65
N GLN A 892 27.20 28.26 -8.51
CA GLN A 892 27.10 29.46 -9.34
C GLN A 892 26.82 29.13 -10.80
#